data_bfb085cc3ca21cd95cb9fd33c3528e43
#
_entry.id   bfb085cc3ca21cd95cb9fd33c3528e43
#
_cell.length_a   1.000
_cell.length_b   1.000
_cell.length_c   1.000
_cell.angle_alpha   90.00
_cell.angle_beta   90.00
_cell.angle_gamma   90.00
#
_symmetry.space_group_name_H-M   'P 1'
#
loop_
_entity.id
_entity.type
_entity.pdbx_description
1 polymer ?
#
loop_
_entity_poly.entity_id
_entity_poly.type
_entity_poly.pdbx_seq_one_letter_code
_entity_poly.pdbx_strand_id
1 'polypeptide(L)'
;IADLVVIKDGSEADGSTANTLRARVTDAFGNVLAGQTVSVLADNGATVSPTVITGPDGTVEISVTSQTAGASTVTASINSSSLSRDVTFIADVRTAQIASLEVTQDNSVADGAMANTLRVKVTDAFGNALNGQTVSVTADNSAMVASTVITGPDGTLEISVTSQTAGISAVTASINNSSQSQNVTFIADVRTAQIADLVVTRDNSVADGSTANTLRARVTDAFGNTLAGQTVSVLADNGATTAPTVTTQPDGTVEISVTSQTAGISAVTASINNSTLSRDVTFIADVRTAQIADLVVTRDNSVADGAMANTLRVKVTDAFGNALGGQTVSVTAGNGATVAPTVITEPDGTVEISVTSQTAGISAVTATINNSTASQNVMFIADVRTAKIADLVVIKDDSVADGAMANMLRVKVTDAFGNALAGQTVSVMAGNGATVAPTVITEPDGTAEISVTSQTAGVSAVTASINSSSQSRDVTFIADVRTAQIASLEVTQDNSVADGAMANMLRARVTDAFGNALAGQTVSVLADNGATVAPTVITGQDGTVEISVTSQTAGASTVTASINTSSQSRDVTFIADVRTAQIADLEVTRDNSVADGAMENTLRVKVTDAFGNALAGQTVSMMAGNGATVAPTVITGPDGTVEIPVTSQTAGTSAVTVSINNST
;
A
#
# COMPACT_ATOMS: atom_id res chain seq x y z
N ILE A 1 106.22 82.73 -15.87
CA ILE A 1 105.00 82.80 -16.64
C ILE A 1 104.40 84.18 -16.44
N ALA A 2 104.25 84.94 -17.51
CA ALA A 2 103.62 86.24 -17.47
C ALA A 2 102.14 86.24 -17.64
N ASP A 3 101.64 85.25 -18.42
CA ASP A 3 100.21 85.05 -18.62
C ASP A 3 99.94 83.64 -19.04
N LEU A 4 98.76 83.09 -18.70
CA LEU A 4 98.20 81.81 -19.14
C LEU A 4 96.72 82.06 -19.48
N VAL A 5 96.42 81.98 -20.78
CA VAL A 5 95.08 82.32 -21.27
C VAL A 5 94.48 81.11 -21.93
N VAL A 6 93.23 80.79 -21.62
CA VAL A 6 92.44 79.75 -22.30
C VAL A 6 91.99 80.31 -23.65
N ILE A 7 92.40 79.56 -24.74
CA ILE A 7 92.06 79.92 -26.15
C ILE A 7 90.83 79.17 -26.61
N LYS A 8 90.75 77.87 -26.22
CA LYS A 8 89.60 77.05 -26.52
C LYS A 8 89.27 76.27 -25.28
N ASP A 9 87.98 76.29 -24.93
CA ASP A 9 87.46 75.58 -23.80
C ASP A 9 86.19 74.74 -24.19
N GLY A 10 85.72 73.93 -23.36
CA GLY A 10 84.53 73.09 -23.58
C GLY A 10 84.73 72.05 -24.65
N SER A 11 85.93 71.47 -24.83
CA SER A 11 86.21 70.36 -25.73
C SER A 11 85.61 69.12 -25.16
N GLU A 12 85.25 68.19 -26.07
CA GLU A 12 84.69 66.86 -25.68
C GLU A 12 85.78 66.03 -24.98
N ALA A 13 85.36 65.35 -23.94
CA ALA A 13 86.18 64.42 -23.16
C ALA A 13 86.32 63.09 -23.89
N ASP A 14 86.83 63.16 -25.13
CA ASP A 14 87.03 62.01 -26.05
C ASP A 14 88.45 61.48 -26.09
N GLY A 15 89.36 62.13 -25.29
CA GLY A 15 90.82 61.84 -25.28
C GLY A 15 91.58 62.39 -26.48
N SER A 16 90.90 62.96 -27.48
CA SER A 16 91.48 63.42 -28.73
C SER A 16 91.20 64.89 -29.01
N THR A 17 90.06 65.40 -28.67
CA THR A 17 89.68 66.80 -28.87
C THR A 17 90.32 67.67 -27.77
N ALA A 18 91.23 68.60 -28.15
CA ALA A 18 91.95 69.37 -27.17
C ALA A 18 91.26 70.66 -26.83
N ASN A 19 91.29 71.06 -25.54
CA ASN A 19 91.30 72.44 -25.09
C ASN A 19 92.67 72.98 -25.33
N THR A 20 92.79 74.31 -25.62
CA THR A 20 94.09 74.94 -25.88
C THR A 20 94.19 76.16 -24.93
N LEU A 21 95.44 76.21 -24.39
CA LEU A 21 95.81 77.43 -23.57
C LEU A 21 97.05 77.98 -24.23
N ARG A 22 97.28 79.27 -24.01
CA ARG A 22 98.47 79.91 -24.48
C ARG A 22 99.19 80.46 -23.26
N ALA A 23 100.40 80.03 -23.03
CA ALA A 23 101.31 80.57 -22.06
C ALA A 23 102.24 81.57 -22.66
N ARG A 24 102.51 82.62 -21.94
CA ARG A 24 103.49 83.68 -22.31
C ARG A 24 104.57 83.74 -21.26
N VAL A 25 105.81 83.64 -21.70
CA VAL A 25 106.96 83.74 -20.80
C VAL A 25 107.72 85.01 -21.08
N THR A 26 107.99 85.76 -20.01
CA THR A 26 108.79 87.03 -20.07
C THR A 26 109.88 87.02 -18.99
N ASP A 27 110.86 87.93 -19.08
CA ASP A 27 111.75 88.29 -18.01
C ASP A 27 111.03 89.19 -17.02
N ALA A 28 111.77 89.59 -15.97
CA ALA A 28 111.22 90.50 -14.90
C ALA A 28 110.88 91.87 -15.44
N PHE A 29 111.28 92.27 -16.61
CA PHE A 29 111.04 93.56 -17.22
C PHE A 29 109.94 93.51 -18.31
N GLY A 30 109.37 92.35 -18.52
CA GLY A 30 108.29 92.13 -19.54
C GLY A 30 108.72 91.80 -20.90
N ASN A 31 110.05 91.55 -21.16
CA ASN A 31 110.56 91.13 -22.48
C ASN A 31 110.24 89.67 -22.73
N VAL A 32 109.76 89.33 -23.93
CA VAL A 32 109.39 87.98 -24.30
C VAL A 32 110.63 87.04 -24.39
N LEU A 33 110.48 85.85 -23.86
CA LEU A 33 111.56 84.85 -23.87
C LEU A 33 111.20 83.67 -24.79
N ALA A 34 111.97 83.59 -25.91
CA ALA A 34 111.84 82.45 -26.90
C ALA A 34 112.72 81.29 -26.45
N GLY A 35 112.30 80.04 -26.89
CA GLY A 35 113.01 78.83 -26.62
C GLY A 35 113.08 78.31 -25.18
N GLN A 36 112.18 78.83 -24.36
CA GLN A 36 112.10 78.43 -22.95
C GLN A 36 111.23 77.22 -22.75
N THR A 37 111.78 76.28 -22.00
CA THR A 37 111.00 75.05 -21.63
C THR A 37 110.11 75.34 -20.48
N VAL A 38 108.80 75.28 -20.74
CA VAL A 38 107.77 75.44 -19.74
C VAL A 38 107.27 74.02 -19.34
N SER A 39 107.27 73.77 -18.06
CA SER A 39 106.72 72.51 -17.52
C SER A 39 105.19 72.70 -17.38
N VAL A 40 104.48 71.73 -17.88
CA VAL A 40 102.97 71.73 -17.83
C VAL A 40 102.47 70.53 -17.06
N LEU A 41 101.55 70.74 -16.24
CA LEU A 41 100.82 69.72 -15.51
C LEU A 41 99.29 70.00 -15.66
N ALA A 42 98.57 68.91 -15.76
CA ALA A 42 97.12 68.97 -15.72
C ALA A 42 96.62 67.96 -14.69
N ASP A 43 95.49 68.24 -14.04
CA ASP A 43 94.81 67.37 -13.09
C ASP A 43 93.56 66.73 -13.70
N ASN A 44 92.74 66.12 -12.91
CA ASN A 44 91.48 65.47 -13.28
C ASN A 44 91.70 64.46 -14.47
N GLY A 45 92.82 63.74 -14.54
CA GLY A 45 93.10 62.80 -15.57
C GLY A 45 93.33 63.37 -16.98
N ALA A 46 93.40 64.66 -17.09
CA ALA A 46 93.71 65.31 -18.36
C ALA A 46 95.17 65.02 -18.78
N THR A 47 95.43 64.90 -20.06
CA THR A 47 96.72 64.63 -20.65
C THR A 47 97.28 65.86 -21.35
N VAL A 48 98.48 66.20 -21.04
CA VAL A 48 99.18 67.35 -21.56
C VAL A 48 100.62 66.96 -21.86
N SER A 49 101.29 67.59 -22.83
CA SER A 49 102.73 67.43 -23.01
C SER A 49 103.44 67.99 -21.77
N PRO A 50 104.26 67.22 -21.05
CA PRO A 50 104.84 67.65 -19.77
C PRO A 50 105.79 68.84 -19.92
N THR A 51 106.27 69.03 -21.09
CA THR A 51 107.07 70.24 -21.41
C THR A 51 106.75 70.78 -22.79
N VAL A 52 106.68 72.10 -22.91
CA VAL A 52 106.49 72.78 -24.19
C VAL A 52 107.53 73.94 -24.29
N ILE A 53 107.92 74.30 -25.53
CA ILE A 53 108.96 75.29 -25.75
C ILE A 53 108.35 76.54 -26.38
N THR A 54 108.68 77.76 -25.82
CA THR A 54 108.14 79.01 -26.32
C THR A 54 108.73 79.31 -27.71
N GLY A 55 107.88 79.81 -28.59
CA GLY A 55 108.18 80.34 -29.89
C GLY A 55 108.89 81.71 -29.82
N PRO A 56 109.25 82.32 -30.98
CA PRO A 56 110.00 83.55 -31.12
C PRO A 56 109.27 84.75 -30.45
N ASP A 57 107.95 84.69 -30.29
CA ASP A 57 107.11 85.73 -29.67
C ASP A 57 106.95 85.50 -28.14
N GLY A 58 107.67 84.53 -27.59
CA GLY A 58 107.59 84.18 -26.17
C GLY A 58 106.31 83.43 -25.74
N THR A 59 105.54 83.01 -26.70
CA THR A 59 104.27 82.30 -26.38
C THR A 59 104.42 80.80 -26.78
N VAL A 60 103.65 79.95 -26.17
CA VAL A 60 103.48 78.58 -26.53
C VAL A 60 102.03 78.12 -26.32
N GLU A 61 101.53 77.38 -27.27
CA GLU A 61 100.19 76.78 -27.08
C GLU A 61 100.36 75.41 -26.36
N ILE A 62 99.42 75.23 -25.42
CA ILE A 62 99.35 74.01 -24.61
C ILE A 62 98.07 73.32 -25.02
N SER A 63 98.14 72.16 -25.61
CA SER A 63 97.04 71.34 -25.93
C SER A 63 96.81 70.36 -24.77
N VAL A 64 95.58 70.32 -24.30
CA VAL A 64 95.12 69.47 -23.17
C VAL A 64 94.00 68.65 -23.68
N THR A 65 94.08 67.33 -23.55
CA THR A 65 93.05 66.36 -23.86
C THR A 65 92.61 65.66 -22.57
N SER A 66 91.36 65.21 -22.50
CA SER A 66 90.91 64.37 -21.38
C SER A 66 89.88 63.37 -21.81
N GLN A 67 89.83 62.25 -21.12
CA GLN A 67 88.79 61.27 -21.18
C GLN A 67 87.82 61.44 -20.04
N THR A 68 88.11 62.36 -19.10
CA THR A 68 87.29 62.64 -17.97
C THR A 68 86.65 64.08 -18.12
N ALA A 69 85.32 64.05 -18.11
CA ALA A 69 84.58 65.35 -18.16
C ALA A 69 84.71 66.12 -16.85
N GLY A 70 84.59 67.36 -16.92
CA GLY A 70 84.71 68.25 -15.77
C GLY A 70 85.86 69.27 -15.93
N ALA A 71 86.12 70.05 -14.93
CA ALA A 71 87.20 71.04 -14.93
C ALA A 71 88.56 70.36 -14.68
N SER A 72 89.50 70.69 -15.46
CA SER A 72 90.92 70.36 -15.25
C SER A 72 91.75 71.61 -15.10
N THR A 73 92.44 71.67 -13.99
CA THR A 73 93.37 72.75 -13.76
C THR A 73 94.69 72.50 -14.45
N VAL A 74 95.02 73.34 -15.43
CA VAL A 74 96.31 73.32 -16.19
C VAL A 74 97.23 74.27 -15.56
N THR A 75 98.34 73.80 -15.10
CA THR A 75 99.45 74.66 -14.48
C THR A 75 100.67 74.63 -15.41
N ALA A 76 100.99 75.84 -15.84
CA ALA A 76 102.24 76.08 -16.57
C ALA A 76 103.24 76.66 -15.60
N SER A 77 104.50 76.14 -15.56
CA SER A 77 105.53 76.59 -14.63
C SER A 77 106.88 76.67 -15.31
N ILE A 78 107.66 77.60 -14.94
CA ILE A 78 109.08 77.77 -15.32
C ILE A 78 109.84 78.40 -14.14
N ASN A 79 110.92 77.80 -13.72
CA ASN A 79 111.68 78.22 -12.53
C ASN A 79 110.74 78.17 -11.31
N SER A 80 110.65 79.31 -10.60
CA SER A 80 109.77 79.45 -9.43
C SER A 80 108.44 80.14 -9.77
N SER A 81 108.13 80.44 -11.01
CA SER A 81 106.89 81.07 -11.44
C SER A 81 105.92 80.04 -12.04
N SER A 82 104.68 80.07 -11.56
CA SER A 82 103.62 79.25 -12.10
C SER A 82 102.34 80.06 -12.21
N LEU A 83 101.49 79.72 -13.18
CA LEU A 83 100.12 80.15 -13.32
C LEU A 83 99.27 78.96 -13.65
N SER A 84 98.07 78.89 -13.13
CA SER A 84 97.07 77.89 -13.38
C SER A 84 95.79 78.47 -14.01
N ARG A 85 95.12 77.73 -14.87
CA ARG A 85 93.81 78.01 -15.44
C ARG A 85 93.06 76.74 -15.56
N ASP A 86 91.74 76.84 -15.28
CA ASP A 86 90.83 75.75 -15.47
C ASP A 86 90.40 75.74 -16.93
N VAL A 87 90.32 74.53 -17.51
CA VAL A 87 89.68 74.24 -18.78
C VAL A 87 88.61 73.16 -18.45
N THR A 88 87.52 73.24 -19.13
CA THR A 88 86.40 72.32 -18.90
C THR A 88 86.28 71.35 -20.05
N PHE A 89 86.17 70.09 -19.74
CA PHE A 89 85.86 69.05 -20.70
C PHE A 89 84.40 68.67 -20.52
N ILE A 90 83.69 68.55 -21.65
CA ILE A 90 82.28 68.10 -21.65
C ILE A 90 82.21 66.66 -22.09
N ALA A 91 81.29 65.91 -21.47
CA ALA A 91 81.04 64.55 -21.86
C ALA A 91 80.53 64.49 -23.31
N ASP A 92 81.00 63.50 -24.10
CA ASP A 92 80.64 63.28 -25.53
C ASP A 92 79.26 62.66 -25.70
N VAL A 93 78.25 63.47 -25.99
CA VAL A 93 76.89 63.06 -26.17
C VAL A 93 76.67 62.13 -27.37
N ARG A 94 77.63 62.06 -28.38
CA ARG A 94 77.51 61.23 -29.54
C ARG A 94 77.80 59.76 -29.25
N THR A 95 78.53 59.50 -28.19
CA THR A 95 78.92 58.19 -27.70
C THR A 95 78.03 57.74 -26.51
N ALA A 96 76.90 58.42 -26.29
CA ALA A 96 75.96 58.10 -25.20
C ALA A 96 75.56 56.66 -25.21
N GLN A 97 75.67 56.02 -24.06
CA GLN A 97 75.37 54.59 -23.86
C GLN A 97 74.71 54.41 -22.50
N ILE A 98 73.89 53.37 -22.38
CA ILE A 98 73.31 52.89 -21.10
C ILE A 98 74.43 52.18 -20.34
N ALA A 99 74.97 52.80 -19.30
CA ALA A 99 76.00 52.25 -18.45
C ALA A 99 75.48 51.22 -17.45
N SER A 100 74.31 51.46 -16.88
CA SER A 100 73.57 50.48 -16.02
C SER A 100 72.08 50.72 -16.08
N LEU A 101 71.37 49.64 -15.89
CA LEU A 101 69.96 49.64 -15.63
C LEU A 101 69.69 48.73 -14.41
N GLU A 102 69.29 49.30 -13.30
CA GLU A 102 69.13 48.61 -12.02
C GLU A 102 67.67 48.74 -11.51
N VAL A 103 67.11 47.61 -11.07
CA VAL A 103 65.80 47.63 -10.39
C VAL A 103 65.98 48.16 -8.96
N THR A 104 65.25 49.19 -8.62
CA THR A 104 65.30 49.84 -7.28
C THR A 104 64.12 49.52 -6.43
N GLN A 105 62.95 49.20 -7.07
CA GLN A 105 61.77 48.67 -6.43
C GLN A 105 61.14 47.60 -7.33
N ASP A 106 60.82 46.43 -6.76
CA ASP A 106 60.18 45.30 -7.45
C ASP A 106 58.99 44.76 -6.66
N ASN A 107 58.22 43.89 -7.26
CA ASN A 107 57.06 43.25 -6.68
C ASN A 107 55.93 44.20 -6.28
N SER A 108 55.75 45.29 -7.01
CA SER A 108 54.63 46.18 -6.83
C SER A 108 53.31 45.49 -7.24
N VAL A 109 52.21 45.88 -6.62
CA VAL A 109 50.88 45.34 -6.93
C VAL A 109 50.45 45.78 -8.32
N ALA A 110 49.89 44.85 -9.08
CA ALA A 110 49.38 45.08 -10.42
C ALA A 110 47.97 45.80 -10.34
N ASP A 111 47.97 47.01 -9.76
CA ASP A 111 46.76 47.82 -9.59
C ASP A 111 46.71 49.02 -10.57
N GLY A 112 47.71 49.13 -11.45
CA GLY A 112 47.88 50.24 -12.39
C GLY A 112 48.36 51.55 -11.76
N ALA A 113 48.56 51.59 -10.44
CA ALA A 113 48.95 52.77 -9.69
C ALA A 113 50.30 52.60 -8.98
N MET A 114 50.50 51.47 -8.34
CA MET A 114 51.80 51.16 -7.69
C MET A 114 52.84 50.84 -8.71
N ALA A 115 53.99 51.56 -8.64
CA ALA A 115 55.07 51.42 -9.63
C ALA A 115 56.19 50.55 -9.11
N ASN A 116 56.75 49.74 -9.98
CA ASN A 116 58.13 49.28 -9.89
C ASN A 116 59.04 50.39 -10.40
N THR A 117 60.24 50.52 -9.83
CA THR A 117 61.17 51.59 -10.23
C THR A 117 62.47 50.99 -10.63
N LEU A 118 63.06 51.60 -11.68
CA LEU A 118 64.41 51.28 -12.17
C LEU A 118 65.22 52.55 -12.28
N ARG A 119 66.49 52.47 -12.02
CA ARG A 119 67.42 53.54 -12.20
C ARG A 119 68.36 53.25 -13.39
N VAL A 120 68.35 54.13 -14.33
CA VAL A 120 69.23 54.11 -15.49
C VAL A 120 70.39 55.04 -15.22
N LYS A 121 71.63 54.66 -15.64
CA LYS A 121 72.81 55.56 -15.74
C LYS A 121 73.29 55.63 -17.18
N VAL A 122 73.36 56.83 -17.69
CA VAL A 122 73.82 57.12 -19.04
C VAL A 122 75.21 57.76 -18.98
N THR A 123 76.15 57.26 -19.69
CA THR A 123 77.51 57.80 -19.81
C THR A 123 77.91 57.87 -21.27
N ASP A 124 79.01 58.64 -21.53
CA ASP A 124 79.70 58.48 -22.78
C ASP A 124 80.55 57.20 -22.80
N ALA A 125 81.34 56.99 -23.85
CA ALA A 125 82.18 55.79 -24.03
C ALA A 125 83.32 55.72 -22.98
N PHE A 126 83.64 56.81 -22.30
CA PHE A 126 84.66 56.91 -21.25
C PHE A 126 84.10 56.84 -19.83
N GLY A 127 82.82 56.75 -19.71
CA GLY A 127 82.15 56.66 -18.41
C GLY A 127 81.74 58.02 -17.79
N ASN A 128 81.85 59.14 -18.51
CA ASN A 128 81.44 60.40 -18.04
C ASN A 128 79.90 60.49 -18.03
N ALA A 129 79.28 60.96 -16.95
CA ALA A 129 77.88 61.12 -16.83
C ALA A 129 77.28 62.13 -17.83
N LEU A 130 76.19 61.74 -18.48
CA LEU A 130 75.56 62.57 -19.51
C LEU A 130 74.22 63.14 -19.02
N ASN A 131 74.19 64.40 -18.76
CA ASN A 131 73.02 65.18 -18.39
C ASN A 131 72.14 65.51 -19.61
N GLY A 132 70.85 65.57 -19.43
CA GLY A 132 69.88 66.06 -20.44
C GLY A 132 69.73 65.13 -21.65
N GLN A 133 70.14 63.82 -21.54
CA GLN A 133 69.98 62.85 -22.61
C GLN A 133 68.53 62.24 -22.54
N THR A 134 67.92 62.12 -23.74
CA THR A 134 66.64 61.45 -23.87
C THR A 134 66.90 59.96 -24.06
N VAL A 135 66.38 59.20 -23.08
CA VAL A 135 66.40 57.73 -23.07
C VAL A 135 65.03 57.27 -23.52
N SER A 136 64.98 56.43 -24.54
CA SER A 136 63.71 55.72 -24.92
C SER A 136 63.56 54.55 -24.01
N VAL A 137 62.30 54.37 -23.51
CA VAL A 137 61.94 53.27 -22.59
C VAL A 137 60.75 52.51 -23.16
N THR A 138 60.82 51.19 -23.11
CA THR A 138 59.71 50.30 -23.45
C THR A 138 59.55 49.27 -22.35
N ALA A 139 58.31 48.82 -22.15
CA ALA A 139 58.00 47.70 -21.28
C ALA A 139 57.07 46.73 -22.01
N ASP A 140 57.19 45.46 -21.72
CA ASP A 140 56.27 44.40 -22.23
C ASP A 140 55.18 44.04 -21.22
N ASN A 141 54.46 42.92 -21.45
CA ASN A 141 53.39 42.40 -20.62
C ASN A 141 52.33 43.49 -20.23
N SER A 142 52.03 44.39 -21.17
CA SER A 142 51.10 45.47 -20.99
C SER A 142 51.46 46.46 -19.85
N ALA A 143 52.67 46.44 -19.37
CA ALA A 143 53.14 47.42 -18.38
C ALA A 143 53.26 48.81 -19.01
N MET A 144 52.93 49.82 -18.29
CA MET A 144 52.90 51.21 -18.69
C MET A 144 54.16 51.94 -18.20
N VAL A 145 54.85 52.58 -19.09
CA VAL A 145 56.04 53.36 -18.80
C VAL A 145 56.05 54.61 -19.67
N ALA A 146 56.65 55.68 -19.19
CA ALA A 146 56.91 56.85 -20.02
C ALA A 146 57.86 56.45 -21.19
N SER A 147 57.45 56.67 -22.43
CA SER A 147 58.20 56.25 -23.62
C SER A 147 59.56 56.94 -23.76
N THR A 148 59.71 58.07 -23.12
CA THR A 148 61.00 58.84 -23.07
C THR A 148 61.15 59.49 -21.69
N VAL A 149 62.37 59.47 -21.20
CA VAL A 149 62.77 60.11 -19.94
C VAL A 149 64.10 60.82 -20.15
N ILE A 150 64.41 61.81 -19.33
CA ILE A 150 65.61 62.62 -19.52
C ILE A 150 66.52 62.48 -18.29
N THR A 151 67.87 62.36 -18.53
CA THR A 151 68.86 62.12 -17.51
C THR A 151 69.10 63.43 -16.71
N GLY A 152 69.31 63.33 -15.41
CA GLY A 152 69.73 64.37 -14.52
C GLY A 152 71.18 64.72 -14.60
N PRO A 153 71.64 65.71 -13.75
CA PRO A 153 73.02 66.18 -13.81
C PRO A 153 74.14 65.11 -13.59
N ASP A 154 73.77 64.09 -12.84
CA ASP A 154 74.63 62.91 -12.55
C ASP A 154 74.56 61.77 -13.59
N GLY A 155 73.87 62.04 -14.71
CA GLY A 155 73.60 61.09 -15.75
C GLY A 155 72.62 59.97 -15.39
N THR A 156 71.94 60.08 -14.22
CA THR A 156 70.94 59.14 -13.77
C THR A 156 69.55 59.63 -14.06
N LEU A 157 68.63 58.70 -14.14
CA LEU A 157 67.21 58.92 -14.21
C LEU A 157 66.49 57.76 -13.54
N GLU A 158 65.25 58.00 -13.08
CA GLU A 158 64.36 56.98 -12.54
C GLU A 158 63.26 56.70 -13.54
N ILE A 159 62.97 55.42 -13.75
CA ILE A 159 61.89 54.92 -14.60
C ILE A 159 60.83 54.31 -13.66
N SER A 160 59.63 54.88 -13.68
CA SER A 160 58.44 54.30 -12.99
C SER A 160 57.65 53.46 -14.01
N VAL A 161 57.40 52.24 -13.64
CA VAL A 161 56.65 51.27 -14.45
C VAL A 161 55.45 50.80 -13.65
N THR A 162 54.24 50.90 -14.20
CA THR A 162 52.99 50.42 -13.59
C THR A 162 52.37 49.34 -14.47
N SER A 163 51.54 48.43 -13.88
CA SER A 163 50.81 47.43 -14.62
C SER A 163 49.49 47.05 -13.95
N GLN A 164 48.52 46.71 -14.75
CA GLN A 164 47.28 46.02 -14.30
C GLN A 164 47.41 44.53 -14.48
N THR A 165 48.45 44.06 -15.16
CA THR A 165 48.71 42.64 -15.44
C THR A 165 49.83 42.15 -14.54
N ALA A 166 49.53 41.13 -13.72
CA ALA A 166 50.51 40.46 -12.89
C ALA A 166 51.44 39.62 -13.75
N GLY A 167 52.67 39.51 -13.30
CA GLY A 167 53.72 38.76 -14.02
C GLY A 167 54.98 39.57 -14.20
N ILE A 168 55.90 39.03 -14.98
CA ILE A 168 57.17 39.61 -15.29
C ILE A 168 57.03 40.53 -16.51
N SER A 169 57.53 41.79 -16.37
CA SER A 169 57.66 42.76 -17.45
C SER A 169 59.13 43.08 -17.69
N ALA A 170 59.60 42.88 -18.90
CA ALA A 170 60.92 43.31 -19.29
C ALA A 170 60.90 44.79 -19.68
N VAL A 171 61.66 45.58 -18.91
CA VAL A 171 61.82 47.04 -19.14
C VAL A 171 63.11 47.27 -19.85
N THR A 172 63.05 47.87 -21.03
CA THR A 172 64.22 48.17 -21.86
C THR A 172 64.44 49.65 -21.97
N ALA A 173 65.64 50.12 -21.55
CA ALA A 173 66.09 51.46 -21.75
C ALA A 173 67.10 51.48 -22.93
N SER A 174 66.92 52.45 -23.81
CA SER A 174 67.80 52.58 -25.00
C SER A 174 68.18 54.03 -25.34
N ILE A 175 69.38 54.22 -25.76
CA ILE A 175 69.94 55.48 -26.30
C ILE A 175 70.91 55.16 -27.42
N ASN A 176 70.79 55.85 -28.55
CA ASN A 176 71.58 55.53 -29.74
C ASN A 176 71.49 54.05 -30.07
N ASN A 177 72.68 53.35 -30.15
CA ASN A 177 72.72 51.89 -30.37
C ASN A 177 72.96 51.09 -29.10
N SER A 178 72.87 51.72 -27.94
CA SER A 178 73.06 51.04 -26.66
C SER A 178 71.68 50.78 -26.03
N SER A 179 71.45 49.54 -25.55
CA SER A 179 70.27 49.16 -24.82
C SER A 179 70.57 48.17 -23.70
N GLN A 180 69.85 48.28 -22.61
CA GLN A 180 69.80 47.29 -21.51
C GLN A 180 68.36 46.99 -21.15
N SER A 181 68.11 45.77 -20.70
CA SER A 181 66.78 45.30 -20.25
C SER A 181 66.94 44.66 -18.91
N GLN A 182 65.90 44.93 -18.04
CA GLN A 182 65.77 44.33 -16.72
C GLN A 182 64.30 43.92 -16.54
N ASN A 183 64.12 42.82 -15.82
CA ASN A 183 62.80 42.30 -15.49
C ASN A 183 62.34 42.93 -14.16
N VAL A 184 61.07 43.37 -14.14
CA VAL A 184 60.36 43.71 -12.95
C VAL A 184 59.12 42.81 -12.82
N THR A 185 58.73 42.45 -11.62
CA THR A 185 57.60 41.55 -11.34
C THR A 185 56.45 42.36 -10.77
N PHE A 186 55.27 42.19 -11.32
CA PHE A 186 54.04 42.72 -10.74
C PHE A 186 53.27 41.55 -10.10
N ILE A 187 52.80 41.73 -8.87
CA ILE A 187 52.04 40.73 -8.13
C ILE A 187 50.54 41.08 -8.14
N ALA A 188 49.68 40.06 -8.26
CA ALA A 188 48.24 40.25 -8.21
C ALA A 188 47.79 40.83 -6.85
N ASP A 189 46.75 41.68 -6.84
CA ASP A 189 46.31 42.37 -5.62
C ASP A 189 45.34 41.48 -4.81
N VAL A 190 45.86 40.84 -3.78
CA VAL A 190 45.09 39.98 -2.88
C VAL A 190 43.96 40.73 -2.11
N ARG A 191 44.05 42.06 -1.97
CA ARG A 191 43.03 42.88 -1.28
C ARG A 191 41.74 43.00 -2.07
N THR A 192 41.87 42.92 -3.41
CA THR A 192 40.72 42.98 -4.32
C THR A 192 40.29 41.61 -4.80
N ALA A 193 40.69 40.54 -4.10
CA ALA A 193 40.36 39.17 -4.45
C ALA A 193 38.83 39.00 -4.55
N GLN A 194 38.43 38.39 -5.67
CA GLN A 194 37.05 38.12 -5.98
C GLN A 194 36.88 36.75 -6.61
N ILE A 195 35.71 36.13 -6.46
CA ILE A 195 35.32 34.93 -7.20
C ILE A 195 34.97 35.36 -8.63
N ALA A 196 35.91 35.13 -9.56
CA ALA A 196 35.68 35.46 -10.96
C ALA A 196 34.76 34.53 -11.68
N ASP A 197 34.77 33.25 -11.28
CA ASP A 197 33.92 32.21 -11.84
C ASP A 197 33.69 31.06 -10.85
N LEU A 198 32.51 30.40 -10.97
CA LEU A 198 32.17 29.19 -10.25
C LEU A 198 31.42 28.28 -11.22
N VAL A 199 32.02 27.16 -11.61
CA VAL A 199 31.48 26.25 -12.63
C VAL A 199 31.28 24.88 -12.03
N VAL A 200 30.09 24.28 -12.26
CA VAL A 200 29.83 22.89 -11.92
C VAL A 200 30.58 21.99 -12.91
N THR A 201 31.43 21.13 -12.41
CA THR A 201 32.24 20.20 -13.21
C THR A 201 31.70 18.79 -13.19
N ARG A 202 30.97 18.43 -12.12
CA ARG A 202 30.23 17.18 -12.00
C ARG A 202 28.94 17.43 -11.25
N ASP A 203 27.83 16.90 -11.81
CA ASP A 203 26.49 17.02 -11.24
C ASP A 203 25.77 15.67 -11.23
N ASN A 204 24.58 15.63 -10.60
CA ASN A 204 23.72 14.47 -10.50
C ASN A 204 24.41 13.27 -9.80
N SER A 205 25.23 13.53 -8.82
CA SER A 205 25.79 12.48 -7.99
C SER A 205 24.74 11.87 -7.07
N VAL A 206 24.91 10.61 -6.72
CA VAL A 206 24.00 9.90 -5.83
C VAL A 206 24.08 10.49 -4.42
N ALA A 207 22.93 10.66 -3.79
CA ALA A 207 22.80 11.15 -2.41
C ALA A 207 23.14 10.05 -1.40
N ASP A 208 24.36 9.52 -1.45
CA ASP A 208 24.86 8.43 -0.60
C ASP A 208 25.80 8.92 0.52
N GLY A 209 25.99 10.25 0.62
CA GLY A 209 26.90 10.89 1.59
C GLY A 209 28.39 10.75 1.23
N SER A 210 28.76 10.05 0.16
CA SER A 210 30.13 9.77 -0.25
C SER A 210 30.45 10.20 -1.68
N THR A 211 29.51 10.06 -2.59
CA THR A 211 29.69 10.43 -3.99
C THR A 211 29.49 11.94 -4.15
N ALA A 212 30.58 12.64 -4.54
CA ALA A 212 30.58 14.09 -4.60
C ALA A 212 30.10 14.62 -5.96
N ASN A 213 29.32 15.71 -5.94
CA ASN A 213 29.30 16.70 -7.00
C ASN A 213 30.52 17.58 -6.87
N THR A 214 31.06 18.10 -7.96
CA THR A 214 32.25 18.95 -7.94
C THR A 214 32.01 20.26 -8.67
N LEU A 215 32.57 21.33 -8.11
CA LEU A 215 32.58 22.66 -8.71
C LEU A 215 34.04 23.14 -8.77
N ARG A 216 34.33 24.04 -9.69
CA ARG A 216 35.62 24.71 -9.79
C ARG A 216 35.38 26.21 -9.64
N ALA A 217 35.96 26.80 -8.60
CA ALA A 217 36.04 28.23 -8.43
C ALA A 217 37.34 28.78 -9.01
N ARG A 218 37.29 29.98 -9.56
CA ARG A 218 38.44 30.79 -10.00
C ARG A 218 38.44 32.09 -9.25
N VAL A 219 39.60 32.39 -8.64
CA VAL A 219 39.79 33.65 -7.87
C VAL A 219 40.74 34.52 -8.63
N THR A 220 40.38 35.77 -8.83
CA THR A 220 41.21 36.83 -9.42
C THR A 220 41.16 38.08 -8.58
N ASP A 221 42.11 38.97 -8.86
CA ASP A 221 41.97 40.36 -8.41
C ASP A 221 40.94 41.14 -9.28
N ALA A 222 40.82 42.45 -9.01
CA ALA A 222 39.89 43.32 -9.76
C ALA A 222 40.24 43.47 -11.25
N PHE A 223 41.47 43.19 -11.63
CA PHE A 223 41.97 43.30 -13.01
C PHE A 223 41.98 41.96 -13.73
N GLY A 224 41.60 40.86 -13.06
CA GLY A 224 41.54 39.53 -13.64
C GLY A 224 42.81 38.71 -13.48
N ASN A 225 43.79 39.15 -12.73
CA ASN A 225 44.99 38.40 -12.43
C ASN A 225 44.66 37.27 -11.45
N THR A 226 45.11 36.05 -11.77
CA THR A 226 44.85 34.89 -10.93
C THR A 226 45.53 34.98 -9.56
N LEU A 227 44.84 34.57 -8.54
CA LEU A 227 45.29 34.63 -7.15
C LEU A 227 45.51 33.22 -6.58
N ALA A 228 46.75 32.83 -6.43
CA ALA A 228 47.15 31.60 -5.75
C ALA A 228 47.10 31.74 -4.23
N GLY A 229 46.91 30.60 -3.53
CA GLY A 229 46.97 30.55 -2.05
C GLY A 229 45.87 31.30 -1.32
N GLN A 230 44.81 31.68 -2.01
CA GLN A 230 43.68 32.34 -1.39
C GLN A 230 42.71 31.37 -0.74
N THR A 231 42.26 31.69 0.44
CA THR A 231 41.26 30.91 1.16
C THR A 231 39.88 31.37 0.73
N VAL A 232 39.15 30.46 0.11
CA VAL A 232 37.73 30.62 -0.29
C VAL A 232 36.85 29.95 0.76
N SER A 233 35.89 30.66 1.32
CA SER A 233 34.86 30.07 2.17
C SER A 233 33.78 29.44 1.31
N VAL A 234 33.33 28.22 1.68
CA VAL A 234 32.33 27.47 0.95
C VAL A 234 31.21 27.11 1.89
N LEU A 235 29.99 27.28 1.41
CA LEU A 235 28.76 26.88 2.09
C LEU A 235 27.89 26.12 1.11
N ALA A 236 27.24 25.04 1.58
CA ALA A 236 26.21 24.34 0.84
C ALA A 236 24.95 24.24 1.69
N ASP A 237 23.79 24.27 1.07
CA ASP A 237 22.49 24.12 1.72
C ASP A 237 21.88 22.72 1.54
N ASN A 238 20.59 22.55 1.85
CA ASN A 238 19.82 21.31 1.73
C ASN A 238 20.52 20.09 2.36
N GLY A 239 21.24 20.29 3.47
CA GLY A 239 21.94 19.23 4.17
C GLY A 239 23.19 18.69 3.45
N ALA A 240 23.59 19.32 2.35
CA ALA A 240 24.84 18.96 1.68
C ALA A 240 26.06 19.40 2.50
N THR A 241 27.11 18.60 2.42
CA THR A 241 28.34 18.79 3.18
C THR A 241 29.50 19.10 2.25
N THR A 242 30.31 20.10 2.62
CA THR A 242 31.53 20.49 1.92
C THR A 242 32.58 20.89 2.93
N ALA A 243 33.86 20.97 2.51
CA ALA A 243 34.87 21.62 3.30
C ALA A 243 34.50 23.11 3.48
N PRO A 244 34.50 23.66 4.68
CA PRO A 244 34.08 25.06 4.93
C PRO A 244 35.02 26.08 4.28
N THR A 245 36.27 25.70 4.01
CA THR A 245 37.25 26.48 3.29
C THR A 245 38.08 25.62 2.36
N VAL A 246 38.47 26.21 1.22
CA VAL A 246 39.38 25.61 0.21
C VAL A 246 40.40 26.63 -0.19
N THR A 247 41.58 26.22 -0.67
CA THR A 247 42.67 27.11 -1.02
C THR A 247 43.04 27.02 -2.52
N THR A 248 43.17 28.17 -3.19
CA THR A 248 43.44 28.25 -4.63
C THR A 248 44.84 27.75 -4.98
N GLN A 249 44.93 27.01 -6.09
CA GLN A 249 46.13 26.52 -6.72
C GLN A 249 46.93 27.68 -7.39
N PRO A 250 48.14 27.46 -7.90
CA PRO A 250 48.92 28.52 -8.58
C PRO A 250 48.24 29.15 -9.80
N ASP A 251 47.32 28.49 -10.42
CA ASP A 251 46.51 29.01 -11.53
C ASP A 251 45.26 29.80 -11.07
N GLY A 252 45.12 30.04 -9.77
CA GLY A 252 43.98 30.73 -9.16
C GLY A 252 42.70 29.93 -9.08
N THR A 253 42.74 28.64 -9.45
CA THR A 253 41.54 27.78 -9.38
C THR A 253 41.57 26.91 -8.13
N VAL A 254 40.36 26.44 -7.73
CA VAL A 254 40.21 25.45 -6.67
C VAL A 254 39.02 24.57 -6.97
N GLU A 255 39.14 23.28 -6.68
CA GLU A 255 38.01 22.33 -6.75
C GLU A 255 37.28 22.28 -5.41
N ILE A 256 35.95 22.28 -5.49
CA ILE A 256 35.03 22.20 -4.36
C ILE A 256 34.26 20.88 -4.51
N SER A 257 34.40 19.97 -3.56
CA SER A 257 33.65 18.71 -3.48
C SER A 257 32.50 18.87 -2.50
N VAL A 258 31.32 18.47 -2.95
CA VAL A 258 30.07 18.55 -2.17
C VAL A 258 29.42 17.17 -2.16
N THR A 259 29.06 16.66 -0.99
CA THR A 259 28.35 15.38 -0.82
C THR A 259 27.03 15.62 -0.10
N SER A 260 26.06 14.75 -0.29
CA SER A 260 24.78 14.83 0.42
C SER A 260 24.18 13.44 0.66
N GLN A 261 23.43 13.29 1.73
CA GLN A 261 22.51 12.18 1.96
C GLN A 261 21.06 12.52 1.57
N THR A 262 20.82 13.79 1.25
CA THR A 262 19.51 14.30 0.84
C THR A 262 19.50 14.53 -0.67
N ALA A 263 18.59 13.88 -1.37
CA ALA A 263 18.37 14.12 -2.79
C ALA A 263 17.66 15.47 -3.01
N GLY A 264 17.99 16.11 -4.11
CA GLY A 264 17.45 17.42 -4.45
C GLY A 264 18.54 18.38 -4.86
N ILE A 265 18.17 19.65 -5.00
CA ILE A 265 19.07 20.72 -5.39
C ILE A 265 19.69 21.31 -4.14
N SER A 266 21.03 21.49 -4.20
CA SER A 266 21.82 22.19 -3.18
C SER A 266 22.51 23.38 -3.81
N ALA A 267 22.29 24.57 -3.28
CA ALA A 267 23.02 25.76 -3.67
C ALA A 267 24.39 25.76 -2.98
N VAL A 268 25.46 25.79 -3.77
CA VAL A 268 26.84 25.86 -3.31
C VAL A 268 27.33 27.29 -3.51
N THR A 269 27.68 27.94 -2.44
CA THR A 269 28.14 29.32 -2.42
C THR A 269 29.62 29.40 -2.07
N ALA A 270 30.42 29.95 -2.97
CA ALA A 270 31.82 30.28 -2.75
C ALA A 270 31.95 31.76 -2.46
N SER A 271 32.75 32.13 -1.45
CA SER A 271 32.94 33.53 -1.05
C SER A 271 34.37 33.84 -0.65
N ILE A 272 34.81 35.03 -1.05
CA ILE A 272 36.10 35.65 -0.61
C ILE A 272 35.88 37.14 -0.49
N ASN A 273 36.38 37.75 0.60
CA ASN A 273 36.14 39.17 0.91
C ASN A 273 34.62 39.49 0.82
N ASN A 274 34.22 40.42 -0.05
CA ASN A 274 32.84 40.79 -0.30
C ASN A 274 32.28 40.17 -1.62
N SER A 275 33.03 39.29 -2.27
CA SER A 275 32.62 38.64 -3.50
C SER A 275 32.01 37.28 -3.20
N THR A 276 30.83 37.04 -3.73
CA THR A 276 30.12 35.73 -3.60
C THR A 276 29.58 35.29 -4.95
N LEU A 277 29.71 34.02 -5.24
CA LEU A 277 28.98 33.33 -6.34
C LEU A 277 28.36 32.07 -5.82
N SER A 278 27.17 31.75 -6.33
CA SER A 278 26.46 30.53 -6.01
C SER A 278 26.12 29.73 -7.29
N ARG A 279 26.13 28.41 -7.20
CA ARG A 279 25.68 27.48 -8.23
C ARG A 279 24.94 26.33 -7.61
N ASP A 280 23.91 25.88 -8.28
CA ASP A 280 23.13 24.73 -7.88
C ASP A 280 23.81 23.45 -8.38
N VAL A 281 23.80 22.44 -7.53
CA VAL A 281 24.13 21.05 -7.87
C VAL A 281 22.98 20.17 -7.45
N THR A 282 22.73 19.10 -8.21
CA THR A 282 21.63 18.17 -7.96
C THR A 282 22.16 16.86 -7.40
N PHE A 283 21.56 16.37 -6.33
CA PHE A 283 21.78 15.03 -5.83
C PHE A 283 20.58 14.17 -6.15
N ILE A 284 20.81 12.96 -6.68
CA ILE A 284 19.75 12.01 -7.03
C ILE A 284 19.67 10.90 -5.98
N ALA A 285 18.45 10.42 -5.69
CA ALA A 285 18.26 9.29 -4.78
C ALA A 285 18.91 8.01 -5.32
N ASP A 286 19.44 7.16 -4.43
CA ASP A 286 20.16 5.94 -4.82
C ASP A 286 19.19 4.78 -5.08
N VAL A 287 18.89 4.55 -6.35
CA VAL A 287 18.00 3.44 -6.77
C VAL A 287 18.51 2.04 -6.37
N ARG A 288 19.81 1.87 -6.11
CA ARG A 288 20.41 0.58 -5.73
C ARG A 288 20.04 0.16 -4.30
N THR A 289 19.75 1.15 -3.48
CA THR A 289 19.35 0.95 -2.07
C THR A 289 17.84 1.09 -1.87
N ALA A 290 17.07 1.02 -2.97
CA ALA A 290 15.61 1.14 -2.92
C ALA A 290 14.98 0.13 -1.96
N GLN A 291 14.14 0.64 -1.06
CA GLN A 291 13.44 -0.13 -0.04
C GLN A 291 12.01 0.36 0.13
N ILE A 292 11.15 -0.53 0.62
CA ILE A 292 9.82 -0.13 1.05
C ILE A 292 9.94 0.61 2.36
N ALA A 293 9.70 1.91 2.33
CA ALA A 293 9.72 2.75 3.53
C ALA A 293 8.40 2.66 4.31
N ASP A 294 7.29 2.48 3.59
CA ASP A 294 5.97 2.37 4.20
C ASP A 294 5.00 1.63 3.27
N LEU A 295 4.05 0.92 3.87
CA LEU A 295 2.90 0.31 3.20
C LEU A 295 1.67 0.52 4.08
N VAL A 296 0.76 1.37 3.68
CA VAL A 296 -0.41 1.79 4.47
C VAL A 296 -1.70 1.45 3.73
N VAL A 297 -2.64 0.86 4.44
CA VAL A 297 -4.02 0.67 3.94
C VAL A 297 -4.72 2.02 3.93
N THR A 298 -5.20 2.43 2.76
CA THR A 298 -5.92 3.70 2.55
C THR A 298 -7.43 3.49 2.46
N ARG A 299 -7.86 2.30 2.03
CA ARG A 299 -9.27 1.88 2.03
C ARG A 299 -9.34 0.40 2.37
N ASP A 300 -10.27 0.05 3.28
CA ASP A 300 -10.49 -1.31 3.74
C ASP A 300 -11.99 -1.66 3.77
N ASN A 301 -12.29 -2.93 4.01
CA ASN A 301 -13.65 -3.47 4.11
C ASN A 301 -14.49 -3.29 2.84
N SER A 302 -13.87 -3.38 1.68
CA SER A 302 -14.60 -3.41 0.41
C SER A 302 -15.36 -4.73 0.26
N VAL A 303 -16.47 -4.68 -0.46
CA VAL A 303 -17.28 -5.87 -0.74
C VAL A 303 -16.52 -6.84 -1.64
N ALA A 304 -16.62 -8.13 -1.31
CA ALA A 304 -16.00 -9.21 -2.08
C ALA A 304 -16.81 -9.53 -3.34
N ASP A 305 -16.96 -8.55 -4.23
CA ASP A 305 -17.72 -8.66 -5.49
C ASP A 305 -16.81 -8.76 -6.73
N GLY A 306 -15.48 -8.76 -6.53
CA GLY A 306 -14.49 -8.77 -7.60
C GLY A 306 -14.28 -7.42 -8.30
N ALA A 307 -15.06 -6.40 -7.97
CA ALA A 307 -15.03 -5.09 -8.59
C ALA A 307 -14.62 -3.97 -7.62
N MET A 308 -15.15 -3.99 -6.41
CA MET A 308 -14.81 -3.02 -5.39
C MET A 308 -13.44 -3.31 -4.79
N ALA A 309 -12.53 -2.33 -4.86
CA ALA A 309 -11.17 -2.49 -4.40
C ALA A 309 -10.96 -1.99 -2.97
N ASN A 310 -10.17 -2.70 -2.20
CA ASN A 310 -9.38 -2.15 -1.11
C ASN A 310 -8.15 -1.48 -1.70
N THR A 311 -7.66 -0.42 -1.09
CA THR A 311 -6.49 0.29 -1.59
C THR A 311 -5.43 0.44 -0.52
N LEU A 312 -4.18 0.31 -0.96
CA LEU A 312 -2.99 0.53 -0.13
C LEU A 312 -2.09 1.54 -0.85
N ARG A 313 -1.32 2.28 -0.10
CA ARG A 313 -0.27 3.14 -0.62
C ARG A 313 1.08 2.63 -0.14
N VAL A 314 1.95 2.32 -1.08
CA VAL A 314 3.35 2.01 -0.81
C VAL A 314 4.20 3.25 -1.02
N LYS A 315 5.22 3.43 -0.19
CA LYS A 315 6.26 4.44 -0.35
C LYS A 315 7.61 3.78 -0.46
N VAL A 316 8.34 4.13 -1.51
CA VAL A 316 9.69 3.64 -1.78
C VAL A 316 10.69 4.77 -1.58
N THR A 317 11.73 4.49 -0.83
CA THR A 317 12.85 5.41 -0.60
C THR A 317 14.18 4.68 -0.80
N ASP A 318 15.26 5.46 -0.89
CA ASP A 318 16.60 4.90 -0.72
C ASP A 318 16.92 4.68 0.78
N ALA A 319 18.14 4.27 1.08
CA ALA A 319 18.60 4.00 2.45
C ALA A 319 18.60 5.25 3.35
N PHE A 320 18.62 6.45 2.77
CA PHE A 320 18.60 7.72 3.50
C PHE A 320 17.22 8.36 3.58
N GLY A 321 16.20 7.73 3.02
CA GLY A 321 14.82 8.22 3.06
C GLY A 321 14.43 9.11 1.90
N ASN A 322 15.29 9.28 0.89
CA ASN A 322 14.94 10.04 -0.30
C ASN A 322 13.93 9.27 -1.15
N ALA A 323 12.88 9.96 -1.58
CA ALA A 323 11.83 9.37 -2.40
C ALA A 323 12.36 8.86 -3.74
N LEU A 324 11.93 7.68 -4.13
CA LEU A 324 12.33 7.04 -5.38
C LEU A 324 11.13 6.90 -6.32
N GLY A 325 11.02 7.81 -7.28
CA GLY A 325 10.07 7.72 -8.39
C GLY A 325 10.53 6.77 -9.49
N GLY A 326 9.59 6.25 -10.27
CA GLY A 326 9.87 5.37 -11.40
C GLY A 326 10.33 3.96 -11.03
N GLN A 327 10.21 3.55 -9.75
CA GLN A 327 10.62 2.22 -9.31
C GLN A 327 9.51 1.21 -9.49
N THR A 328 9.87 0.03 -9.98
CA THR A 328 8.94 -1.08 -10.12
C THR A 328 8.87 -1.86 -8.80
N VAL A 329 7.70 -1.87 -8.18
CA VAL A 329 7.39 -2.65 -6.98
C VAL A 329 6.59 -3.88 -7.38
N SER A 330 7.05 -5.06 -7.00
CA SER A 330 6.30 -6.31 -7.15
C SER A 330 5.26 -6.42 -6.05
N VAL A 331 4.04 -6.82 -6.42
CA VAL A 331 2.93 -6.94 -5.48
C VAL A 331 2.28 -8.31 -5.59
N THR A 332 1.98 -8.90 -4.44
CA THR A 332 1.20 -10.14 -4.34
C THR A 332 0.08 -9.98 -3.33
N ALA A 333 -1.01 -10.70 -3.52
CA ALA A 333 -2.12 -10.74 -2.58
C ALA A 333 -2.49 -12.19 -2.27
N GLY A 334 -2.91 -12.44 -1.03
CA GLY A 334 -3.34 -13.76 -0.54
C GLY A 334 -4.84 -13.96 -0.68
N ASN A 335 -5.35 -15.11 -0.19
CA ASN A 335 -6.76 -15.45 -0.10
C ASN A 335 -7.53 -15.30 -1.44
N GLY A 336 -6.87 -15.59 -2.58
CA GLY A 336 -7.50 -15.48 -3.90
C GLY A 336 -7.81 -14.06 -4.36
N ALA A 337 -7.33 -13.03 -3.66
CA ALA A 337 -7.47 -11.65 -4.08
C ALA A 337 -6.61 -11.36 -5.31
N THR A 338 -7.08 -10.45 -6.15
CA THR A 338 -6.43 -10.04 -7.39
C THR A 338 -5.80 -8.67 -7.22
N VAL A 339 -4.55 -8.55 -7.65
CA VAL A 339 -3.77 -7.32 -7.64
C VAL A 339 -2.92 -7.25 -8.91
N ALA A 340 -2.58 -6.05 -9.36
CA ALA A 340 -1.56 -5.89 -10.40
C ALA A 340 -0.22 -6.44 -9.89
N PRO A 341 0.46 -7.34 -10.63
CA PRO A 341 1.69 -7.99 -10.14
C PRO A 341 2.85 -6.99 -9.95
N THR A 342 2.79 -5.86 -10.62
CA THR A 342 3.75 -4.76 -10.50
C THR A 342 3.06 -3.41 -10.56
N VAL A 343 3.58 -2.45 -9.79
CA VAL A 343 3.20 -1.03 -9.84
C VAL A 343 4.46 -0.18 -9.92
N ILE A 344 4.34 1.05 -10.45
CA ILE A 344 5.47 1.97 -10.63
C ILE A 344 5.25 3.20 -9.77
N THR A 345 6.26 3.58 -8.98
CA THR A 345 6.18 4.74 -8.08
C THR A 345 6.15 6.06 -8.84
N GLU A 346 5.33 6.98 -8.38
CA GLU A 346 5.27 8.39 -8.80
C GLU A 346 6.55 9.15 -8.36
N PRO A 347 6.79 10.38 -8.83
CA PRO A 347 7.99 11.14 -8.48
C PRO A 347 8.22 11.34 -6.97
N ASP A 348 7.17 11.34 -6.16
CA ASP A 348 7.25 11.44 -4.70
C ASP A 348 7.57 10.11 -4.00
N GLY A 349 7.86 9.07 -4.78
CA GLY A 349 8.15 7.72 -4.30
C GLY A 349 6.94 6.91 -3.88
N THR A 350 5.72 7.42 -4.04
CA THR A 350 4.50 6.70 -3.66
C THR A 350 3.81 6.07 -4.87
N VAL A 351 3.01 5.03 -4.60
CA VAL A 351 2.06 4.49 -5.58
C VAL A 351 0.91 3.80 -4.87
N GLU A 352 -0.27 3.90 -5.46
CA GLU A 352 -1.46 3.21 -4.96
C GLU A 352 -1.56 1.80 -5.52
N ILE A 353 -1.92 0.85 -4.65
CA ILE A 353 -2.17 -0.54 -4.97
C ILE A 353 -3.65 -0.82 -4.78
N SER A 354 -4.34 -1.18 -5.84
CA SER A 354 -5.75 -1.61 -5.81
C SER A 354 -5.83 -3.13 -5.76
N VAL A 355 -6.58 -3.64 -4.79
CA VAL A 355 -6.77 -5.08 -4.56
C VAL A 355 -8.26 -5.38 -4.59
N THR A 356 -8.69 -6.35 -5.38
CA THR A 356 -10.07 -6.83 -5.46
C THR A 356 -10.17 -8.30 -5.08
N SER A 357 -11.33 -8.75 -4.61
CA SER A 357 -11.55 -10.16 -4.28
C SER A 357 -13.00 -10.56 -4.48
N GLN A 358 -13.23 -11.81 -4.83
CA GLN A 358 -14.53 -12.48 -4.76
C GLN A 358 -14.67 -13.31 -3.49
N THR A 359 -13.59 -13.45 -2.72
CA THR A 359 -13.56 -14.21 -1.47
C THR A 359 -13.54 -13.23 -0.30
N ALA A 360 -14.50 -13.31 0.58
CA ALA A 360 -14.52 -12.55 1.82
C ALA A 360 -13.46 -13.06 2.81
N GLY A 361 -12.95 -12.16 3.62
CA GLY A 361 -11.94 -12.46 4.61
C GLY A 361 -10.69 -11.62 4.44
N ILE A 362 -9.67 -11.94 5.22
CA ILE A 362 -8.39 -11.23 5.24
C ILE A 362 -7.52 -11.68 4.06
N SER A 363 -7.02 -10.71 3.31
CA SER A 363 -5.99 -10.89 2.27
C SER A 363 -4.73 -10.16 2.69
N ALA A 364 -3.63 -10.88 2.83
CA ALA A 364 -2.32 -10.28 3.04
C ALA A 364 -1.78 -9.73 1.70
N VAL A 365 -1.54 -8.44 1.62
CA VAL A 365 -0.95 -7.77 0.46
C VAL A 365 0.51 -7.49 0.76
N THR A 366 1.39 -8.00 -0.07
CA THR A 366 2.84 -7.87 0.09
C THR A 366 3.43 -7.11 -1.07
N ALA A 367 4.14 -6.02 -0.75
CA ALA A 367 4.93 -5.24 -1.68
C ALA A 367 6.42 -5.58 -1.51
N THR A 368 7.15 -5.73 -2.62
CA THR A 368 8.56 -6.11 -2.63
C THR A 368 9.33 -5.31 -3.65
N ILE A 369 10.48 -4.78 -3.23
CA ILE A 369 11.49 -4.19 -4.11
C ILE A 369 12.88 -4.60 -3.63
N ASN A 370 13.76 -5.04 -4.53
CA ASN A 370 15.05 -5.60 -4.17
C ASN A 370 14.88 -6.69 -3.09
N ASN A 371 15.53 -6.52 -1.93
CA ASN A 371 15.41 -7.41 -0.78
C ASN A 371 14.49 -6.84 0.32
N SER A 372 13.82 -5.73 0.06
CA SER A 372 12.89 -5.09 1.02
C SER A 372 11.47 -5.54 0.74
N THR A 373 10.79 -5.98 1.79
CA THR A 373 9.39 -6.40 1.75
C THR A 373 8.59 -5.75 2.86
N ALA A 374 7.35 -5.39 2.55
CA ALA A 374 6.36 -5.01 3.55
C ALA A 374 5.04 -5.72 3.24
N SER A 375 4.30 -6.07 4.27
CA SER A 375 3.00 -6.72 4.14
C SER A 375 1.95 -6.06 5.02
N GLN A 376 0.75 -5.89 4.50
CA GLN A 376 -0.41 -5.39 5.22
C GLN A 376 -1.64 -6.24 4.90
N ASN A 377 -2.52 -6.37 5.87
CA ASN A 377 -3.77 -7.08 5.71
C ASN A 377 -4.88 -6.11 5.29
N VAL A 378 -5.68 -6.53 4.32
CA VAL A 378 -6.93 -5.89 3.96
C VAL A 378 -8.07 -6.89 4.14
N MET A 379 -9.24 -6.41 4.55
CA MET A 379 -10.44 -7.21 4.79
C MET A 379 -11.42 -7.02 3.64
N PHE A 380 -11.92 -8.12 3.10
CA PHE A 380 -13.07 -8.12 2.21
C PHE A 380 -14.30 -8.65 2.93
N ILE A 381 -15.43 -7.96 2.82
CA ILE A 381 -16.69 -8.34 3.43
C ILE A 381 -17.62 -8.99 2.40
N ALA A 382 -18.38 -10.02 2.82
CA ALA A 382 -19.37 -10.64 1.96
C ALA A 382 -20.48 -9.65 1.57
N ASP A 383 -21.01 -9.75 0.35
CA ASP A 383 -22.03 -8.84 -0.17
C ASP A 383 -23.44 -9.22 0.30
N VAL A 384 -23.90 -8.56 1.33
CA VAL A 384 -25.27 -8.79 1.89
C VAL A 384 -26.40 -8.50 0.89
N ARG A 385 -26.15 -7.69 -0.16
CA ARG A 385 -27.16 -7.34 -1.17
C ARG A 385 -27.49 -8.51 -2.09
N THR A 386 -26.53 -9.43 -2.26
CA THR A 386 -26.67 -10.61 -3.10
C THR A 386 -26.96 -11.88 -2.28
N ALA A 387 -27.39 -11.72 -1.01
CA ALA A 387 -27.71 -12.81 -0.12
C ALA A 387 -28.72 -13.78 -0.74
N LYS A 388 -28.38 -15.08 -0.71
CA LYS A 388 -29.20 -16.16 -1.22
C LYS A 388 -29.14 -17.37 -0.29
N ILE A 389 -30.21 -18.18 -0.32
CA ILE A 389 -30.17 -19.51 0.31
C ILE A 389 -29.24 -20.38 -0.54
N ALA A 390 -28.09 -20.72 -0.01
CA ALA A 390 -27.14 -21.60 -0.66
C ALA A 390 -27.53 -23.06 -0.48
N ASP A 391 -28.04 -23.40 0.70
CA ASP A 391 -28.48 -24.76 1.03
C ASP A 391 -29.53 -24.76 2.14
N LEU A 392 -30.41 -25.78 2.12
CA LEU A 392 -31.39 -26.09 3.17
C LEU A 392 -31.37 -27.61 3.36
N VAL A 393 -30.90 -28.09 4.50
CA VAL A 393 -30.68 -29.51 4.77
C VAL A 393 -31.52 -29.93 5.99
N VAL A 394 -32.19 -31.09 5.88
CA VAL A 394 -32.85 -31.73 7.03
C VAL A 394 -31.78 -32.42 7.86
N ILE A 395 -31.71 -32.06 9.16
CA ILE A 395 -30.75 -32.64 10.11
C ILE A 395 -31.42 -33.75 10.94
N LYS A 396 -32.70 -33.57 11.29
CA LYS A 396 -33.50 -34.54 12.02
C LYS A 396 -34.90 -34.56 11.44
N ASP A 397 -35.40 -35.78 11.17
CA ASP A 397 -36.73 -36.05 10.63
C ASP A 397 -37.49 -37.09 11.45
N ASP A 398 -38.71 -37.39 11.04
CA ASP A 398 -39.63 -38.37 11.68
C ASP A 398 -39.88 -38.10 13.17
N SER A 399 -39.94 -36.86 13.58
CA SER A 399 -40.32 -36.51 14.96
C SER A 399 -41.84 -36.77 15.16
N VAL A 400 -42.19 -37.14 16.38
CA VAL A 400 -43.59 -37.41 16.76
C VAL A 400 -44.42 -36.13 16.66
N ALA A 401 -45.60 -36.23 16.11
CA ALA A 401 -46.57 -35.14 15.96
C ALA A 401 -47.25 -34.82 17.31
N ASP A 402 -46.48 -34.48 18.33
CA ASP A 402 -46.96 -34.16 19.69
C ASP A 402 -46.95 -32.66 19.99
N GLY A 403 -46.55 -31.82 19.03
CA GLY A 403 -46.44 -30.39 19.19
C GLY A 403 -45.21 -29.92 19.97
N ALA A 404 -44.38 -30.86 20.50
CA ALA A 404 -43.24 -30.58 21.32
C ALA A 404 -41.93 -31.10 20.69
N MET A 405 -41.94 -32.30 20.13
CA MET A 405 -40.80 -32.89 19.46
C MET A 405 -40.58 -32.25 18.08
N ALA A 406 -39.38 -31.69 17.87
CA ALA A 406 -39.08 -30.95 16.65
C ALA A 406 -38.32 -31.80 15.64
N ASN A 407 -38.64 -31.64 14.36
CA ASN A 407 -37.78 -31.85 13.22
C ASN A 407 -36.81 -30.67 13.09
N MET A 408 -35.61 -30.91 12.66
CA MET A 408 -34.55 -29.89 12.58
C MET A 408 -34.04 -29.78 11.15
N LEU A 409 -33.94 -28.52 10.68
CA LEU A 409 -33.27 -28.20 9.40
C LEU A 409 -32.15 -27.21 9.68
N ARG A 410 -31.18 -27.15 8.77
CA ARG A 410 -30.14 -26.14 8.76
C ARG A 410 -30.16 -25.43 7.42
N VAL A 411 -30.31 -24.12 7.45
CA VAL A 411 -30.20 -23.25 6.30
C VAL A 411 -28.79 -22.67 6.24
N LYS A 412 -28.23 -22.49 5.03
CA LYS A 412 -26.98 -21.78 4.78
C LYS A 412 -27.23 -20.63 3.82
N VAL A 413 -26.79 -19.45 4.24
CA VAL A 413 -26.91 -18.21 3.45
C VAL A 413 -25.52 -17.76 3.02
N THR A 414 -25.38 -17.47 1.73
CA THR A 414 -24.17 -16.93 1.14
C THR A 414 -24.50 -15.74 0.23
N ASP A 415 -23.46 -14.97 -0.12
CA ASP A 415 -23.54 -14.03 -1.24
C ASP A 415 -23.52 -14.75 -2.60
N ALA A 416 -23.45 -13.97 -3.68
CA ALA A 416 -23.40 -14.50 -5.05
C ALA A 416 -22.17 -15.37 -5.31
N PHE A 417 -21.03 -15.08 -4.62
CA PHE A 417 -19.75 -15.77 -4.80
C PHE A 417 -19.54 -16.92 -3.81
N GLY A 418 -20.49 -17.16 -2.90
CA GLY A 418 -20.44 -18.27 -1.96
C GLY A 418 -19.83 -17.89 -0.61
N ASN A 419 -19.56 -16.63 -0.33
CA ASN A 419 -19.10 -16.19 0.97
C ASN A 419 -20.24 -16.28 1.99
N ALA A 420 -19.96 -16.86 3.14
CA ALA A 420 -20.92 -16.99 4.24
C ALA A 420 -21.39 -15.60 4.73
N LEU A 421 -22.68 -15.50 4.96
CA LEU A 421 -23.30 -14.26 5.44
C LEU A 421 -23.85 -14.43 6.86
N ALA A 422 -23.16 -13.84 7.82
CA ALA A 422 -23.56 -13.76 9.21
C ALA A 422 -24.65 -12.71 9.44
N GLY A 423 -25.47 -12.91 10.47
CA GLY A 423 -26.44 -11.91 10.93
C GLY A 423 -27.59 -11.63 9.97
N GLN A 424 -27.80 -12.52 8.98
CA GLN A 424 -28.88 -12.35 8.02
C GLN A 424 -30.19 -12.93 8.57
N THR A 425 -31.25 -12.19 8.39
CA THR A 425 -32.61 -12.64 8.76
C THR A 425 -33.18 -13.47 7.62
N VAL A 426 -33.42 -14.76 7.88
CA VAL A 426 -34.06 -15.69 6.96
C VAL A 426 -35.53 -15.84 7.38
N SER A 427 -36.46 -15.61 6.47
CA SER A 427 -37.87 -15.88 6.68
C SER A 427 -38.15 -17.36 6.51
N VAL A 428 -38.91 -17.94 7.42
CA VAL A 428 -39.26 -19.38 7.42
C VAL A 428 -40.76 -19.57 7.49
N MET A 429 -41.27 -20.49 6.68
CA MET A 429 -42.68 -20.94 6.70
C MET A 429 -42.72 -22.47 6.67
N ALA A 430 -43.71 -23.02 7.34
CA ALA A 430 -43.99 -24.45 7.33
C ALA A 430 -45.43 -24.72 6.90
N GLY A 431 -45.64 -25.79 6.15
CA GLY A 431 -46.97 -26.25 5.69
C GLY A 431 -47.62 -27.22 6.65
N ASN A 432 -48.78 -27.78 6.24
CA ASN A 432 -49.52 -28.80 6.95
C ASN A 432 -49.78 -28.52 8.46
N GLY A 433 -50.00 -27.22 8.81
CA GLY A 433 -50.23 -26.85 10.21
C GLY A 433 -49.04 -26.96 11.15
N ALA A 434 -47.85 -27.24 10.62
CA ALA A 434 -46.64 -27.25 11.44
C ALA A 434 -46.25 -25.83 11.89
N THR A 435 -45.67 -25.75 13.07
CA THR A 435 -45.25 -24.49 13.71
C THR A 435 -43.73 -24.33 13.60
N VAL A 436 -43.30 -23.14 13.18
CA VAL A 436 -41.91 -22.74 13.03
C VAL A 436 -41.75 -21.27 13.45
N ALA A 437 -40.58 -20.89 13.96
CA ALA A 437 -40.26 -19.47 14.13
C ALA A 437 -40.29 -18.78 12.75
N PRO A 438 -41.00 -17.63 12.62
CA PRO A 438 -41.17 -16.99 11.31
C PRO A 438 -39.84 -16.47 10.71
N THR A 439 -38.81 -16.28 11.57
CA THR A 439 -37.49 -15.86 11.17
C THR A 439 -36.41 -16.55 11.99
N VAL A 440 -35.27 -16.79 11.38
CA VAL A 440 -34.01 -17.20 12.02
C VAL A 440 -32.87 -16.29 11.57
N ILE A 441 -31.83 -16.16 12.40
CA ILE A 441 -30.68 -15.30 12.12
C ILE A 441 -29.45 -16.19 11.93
N THR A 442 -28.66 -15.90 10.86
CA THR A 442 -27.46 -16.71 10.56
C THR A 442 -26.30 -16.40 11.50
N GLU A 443 -25.61 -17.45 11.92
CA GLU A 443 -24.36 -17.45 12.66
C GLU A 443 -23.18 -16.99 11.79
N PRO A 444 -21.96 -16.80 12.36
CA PRO A 444 -20.77 -16.34 11.61
C PRO A 444 -20.41 -17.19 10.40
N ASP A 445 -20.74 -18.48 10.39
CA ASP A 445 -20.50 -19.38 9.27
C ASP A 445 -21.60 -19.34 8.18
N GLY A 446 -22.54 -18.41 8.33
CA GLY A 446 -23.69 -18.24 7.44
C GLY A 446 -24.81 -19.26 7.64
N THR A 447 -24.77 -20.12 8.68
CA THR A 447 -25.81 -21.14 8.93
C THR A 447 -26.79 -20.69 10.00
N ALA A 448 -28.00 -21.22 9.96
CA ALA A 448 -28.97 -21.11 11.06
C ALA A 448 -29.75 -22.42 11.16
N GLU A 449 -30.12 -22.81 12.40
CA GLU A 449 -30.98 -23.95 12.65
C GLU A 449 -32.46 -23.53 12.66
N ILE A 450 -33.29 -24.39 12.07
CA ILE A 450 -34.74 -24.22 12.00
C ILE A 450 -35.37 -25.40 12.73
N SER A 451 -36.09 -25.12 13.80
CA SER A 451 -36.85 -26.10 14.60
C SER A 451 -38.31 -26.04 14.18
N VAL A 452 -38.88 -27.16 13.76
CA VAL A 452 -40.24 -27.29 13.27
C VAL A 452 -40.98 -28.32 14.14
N THR A 453 -42.15 -27.98 14.70
CA THR A 453 -43.00 -28.86 15.47
C THR A 453 -44.38 -28.99 14.81
N SER A 454 -45.07 -30.11 15.03
CA SER A 454 -46.45 -30.29 14.53
C SER A 454 -47.28 -31.14 15.46
N GLN A 455 -48.59 -30.90 15.50
CA GLN A 455 -49.60 -31.80 16.07
C GLN A 455 -50.27 -32.64 14.98
N THR A 456 -49.95 -32.35 13.70
CA THR A 456 -50.49 -33.10 12.55
C THR A 456 -49.42 -33.99 11.98
N ALA A 457 -49.67 -35.28 11.91
CA ALA A 457 -48.78 -36.22 11.26
C ALA A 457 -48.87 -36.08 9.74
N GLY A 458 -47.74 -36.39 9.08
CA GLY A 458 -47.61 -36.28 7.64
C GLY A 458 -46.49 -35.39 7.23
N VAL A 459 -46.37 -35.09 5.96
CA VAL A 459 -45.33 -34.32 5.37
C VAL A 459 -45.63 -32.80 5.50
N SER A 460 -44.68 -32.04 6.00
CA SER A 460 -44.71 -30.59 6.05
C SER A 460 -43.60 -30.02 5.21
N ALA A 461 -43.91 -29.20 4.22
CA ALA A 461 -42.91 -28.45 3.43
C ALA A 461 -42.43 -27.24 4.23
N VAL A 462 -41.12 -27.20 4.54
CA VAL A 462 -40.47 -26.08 5.20
C VAL A 462 -39.72 -25.26 4.17
N THR A 463 -40.08 -23.98 4.05
CA THR A 463 -39.50 -23.04 3.09
C THR A 463 -38.71 -21.97 3.82
N ALA A 464 -37.44 -21.84 3.50
CA ALA A 464 -36.55 -20.75 3.91
C ALA A 464 -36.38 -19.77 2.77
N SER A 465 -36.46 -18.46 3.06
CA SER A 465 -36.34 -17.43 2.02
C SER A 465 -35.60 -16.20 2.54
N ILE A 466 -34.78 -15.60 1.63
CA ILE A 466 -34.09 -14.32 1.81
C ILE A 466 -34.03 -13.59 0.47
N ASN A 467 -34.33 -12.30 0.46
CA ASN A 467 -34.43 -11.52 -0.77
C ASN A 467 -35.37 -12.22 -1.78
N SER A 468 -34.87 -12.52 -2.98
CA SER A 468 -35.60 -13.27 -4.03
C SER A 468 -35.25 -14.77 -4.03
N SER A 469 -34.40 -15.24 -3.13
CA SER A 469 -33.97 -16.64 -3.06
C SER A 469 -34.78 -17.41 -2.06
N SER A 470 -35.26 -18.59 -2.46
CA SER A 470 -35.97 -19.51 -1.56
C SER A 470 -35.59 -20.95 -1.84
N GLN A 471 -35.61 -21.78 -0.81
CA GLN A 471 -35.51 -23.24 -0.92
C GLN A 471 -36.53 -23.87 0.01
N SER A 472 -37.06 -25.05 -0.39
CA SER A 472 -38.00 -25.82 0.39
C SER A 472 -37.47 -27.26 0.57
N ARG A 473 -37.77 -27.81 1.77
CA ARG A 473 -37.53 -29.22 2.10
C ARG A 473 -38.71 -29.76 2.88
N ASP A 474 -39.03 -31.00 2.59
CA ASP A 474 -40.07 -31.72 3.31
C ASP A 474 -39.47 -32.34 4.56
N VAL A 475 -40.25 -32.26 5.66
CA VAL A 475 -40.02 -33.00 6.89
C VAL A 475 -41.29 -33.79 7.23
N THR A 476 -41.13 -34.99 7.78
CA THR A 476 -42.19 -35.91 8.12
C THR A 476 -42.46 -35.91 9.61
N PHE A 477 -43.70 -35.79 10.01
CA PHE A 477 -44.14 -35.98 11.38
C PHE A 477 -44.89 -37.33 11.46
N ILE A 478 -44.58 -38.18 12.44
CA ILE A 478 -45.23 -39.48 12.65
C ILE A 478 -46.23 -39.36 13.79
N ALA A 479 -47.38 -40.06 13.63
CA ALA A 479 -48.36 -40.12 14.69
C ALA A 479 -47.82 -40.78 15.97
N ASP A 480 -48.23 -40.32 17.16
CA ASP A 480 -47.72 -40.81 18.44
C ASP A 480 -48.43 -42.10 18.87
N VAL A 481 -47.81 -43.23 18.59
CA VAL A 481 -48.31 -44.54 18.97
C VAL A 481 -48.51 -44.72 20.49
N ARG A 482 -47.78 -43.92 21.31
CA ARG A 482 -47.90 -44.05 22.78
C ARG A 482 -49.21 -43.46 23.32
N THR A 483 -49.83 -42.58 22.57
CA THR A 483 -51.09 -41.94 22.92
C THR A 483 -52.27 -42.52 22.15
N ALA A 484 -52.07 -43.73 21.54
CA ALA A 484 -53.10 -44.40 20.77
C ALA A 484 -54.40 -44.58 21.55
N GLN A 485 -55.50 -44.18 20.91
CA GLN A 485 -56.86 -44.25 21.48
C GLN A 485 -57.89 -44.71 20.44
N ILE A 486 -58.98 -45.33 20.89
CA ILE A 486 -60.12 -45.58 20.03
C ILE A 486 -60.86 -44.25 19.82
N ALA A 487 -60.72 -43.66 18.67
CA ALA A 487 -61.39 -42.40 18.32
C ALA A 487 -62.87 -42.59 18.03
N SER A 488 -63.21 -43.68 17.36
CA SER A 488 -64.60 -44.05 17.13
C SER A 488 -64.79 -45.60 17.01
N LEU A 489 -65.95 -46.10 17.41
CA LEU A 489 -66.41 -47.42 17.15
C LEU A 489 -67.80 -47.31 16.58
N GLU A 490 -68.00 -47.70 15.36
CA GLU A 490 -69.28 -47.58 14.63
C GLU A 490 -69.81 -48.94 14.20
N VAL A 491 -71.08 -49.17 14.35
CA VAL A 491 -71.75 -50.36 13.80
C VAL A 491 -72.06 -50.10 12.33
N THR A 492 -71.49 -50.89 11.43
CA THR A 492 -71.65 -50.76 9.97
C THR A 492 -72.67 -51.76 9.41
N GLN A 493 -72.91 -52.89 10.15
CA GLN A 493 -73.95 -53.89 9.83
C GLN A 493 -74.50 -54.45 11.15
N ASP A 494 -75.83 -54.50 11.29
CA ASP A 494 -76.52 -54.99 12.46
C ASP A 494 -77.66 -55.95 12.10
N ASN A 495 -78.25 -56.60 13.08
CA ASN A 495 -79.38 -57.51 12.97
C ASN A 495 -79.03 -58.70 12.08
N SER A 496 -77.85 -59.28 12.12
CA SER A 496 -77.53 -60.54 11.49
C SER A 496 -78.19 -61.69 12.22
N VAL A 497 -78.45 -62.75 11.49
CA VAL A 497 -79.07 -63.93 12.06
C VAL A 497 -78.13 -64.67 13.02
N ALA A 498 -78.64 -65.11 14.15
CA ALA A 498 -77.87 -65.83 15.17
C ALA A 498 -77.65 -67.28 14.77
N ASP A 499 -76.91 -67.46 13.60
CA ASP A 499 -76.61 -68.76 13.05
C ASP A 499 -75.15 -69.15 13.22
N GLY A 500 -74.30 -68.31 13.87
CA GLY A 500 -72.88 -68.52 14.07
C GLY A 500 -72.07 -68.23 12.85
N ALA A 501 -72.65 -67.90 11.67
CA ALA A 501 -72.01 -67.65 10.42
C ALA A 501 -72.21 -66.25 9.88
N MET A 502 -73.39 -65.72 9.99
CA MET A 502 -73.69 -64.35 9.56
C MET A 502 -73.19 -63.37 10.62
N ALA A 503 -72.32 -62.40 10.16
CA ALA A 503 -71.64 -61.48 11.06
C ALA A 503 -72.33 -60.15 11.07
N ASN A 504 -72.41 -59.50 12.28
CA ASN A 504 -72.56 -58.09 12.43
C ASN A 504 -71.15 -57.48 12.25
N MET A 505 -71.10 -56.26 11.70
CA MET A 505 -69.88 -55.58 11.41
C MET A 505 -69.75 -54.26 12.14
N LEU A 506 -68.60 -54.00 12.75
CA LEU A 506 -68.24 -52.73 13.35
C LEU A 506 -66.94 -52.22 12.70
N ARG A 507 -66.74 -50.93 12.69
CA ARG A 507 -65.50 -50.27 12.25
C ARG A 507 -64.96 -49.43 13.42
N ALA A 508 -63.78 -49.79 13.85
CA ALA A 508 -63.01 -49.00 14.83
C ALA A 508 -62.05 -48.07 14.11
N ARG A 509 -61.85 -46.87 14.61
CA ARG A 509 -60.83 -45.95 14.20
C ARG A 509 -59.92 -45.61 15.38
N VAL A 510 -58.60 -45.80 15.14
CA VAL A 510 -57.55 -45.50 16.12
C VAL A 510 -56.79 -44.25 15.70
N THR A 511 -56.64 -43.33 16.63
CA THR A 511 -55.84 -42.11 16.47
C THR A 511 -54.92 -41.92 17.65
N ASP A 512 -53.92 -41.03 17.50
CA ASP A 512 -53.22 -40.49 18.65
C ASP A 512 -54.08 -39.44 19.37
N ALA A 513 -53.50 -38.77 20.40
CA ALA A 513 -54.18 -37.74 21.19
C ALA A 513 -54.58 -36.53 20.36
N PHE A 514 -53.94 -36.27 19.22
CA PHE A 514 -54.20 -35.13 18.33
C PHE A 514 -55.09 -35.49 17.13
N GLY A 515 -55.53 -36.73 17.04
CA GLY A 515 -56.46 -37.20 15.99
C GLY A 515 -55.75 -37.76 14.72
N ASN A 516 -54.42 -37.88 14.75
CA ASN A 516 -53.69 -38.49 13.65
C ASN A 516 -53.96 -39.98 13.59
N ALA A 517 -54.29 -40.49 12.42
CA ALA A 517 -54.57 -41.93 12.17
C ALA A 517 -53.33 -42.80 12.50
N LEU A 518 -53.58 -43.88 13.20
CA LEU A 518 -52.52 -44.80 13.59
C LEU A 518 -52.66 -46.14 12.86
N ALA A 519 -51.82 -46.39 11.91
CA ALA A 519 -51.70 -47.62 11.19
C ALA A 519 -50.97 -48.73 11.99
N GLY A 520 -51.30 -49.98 11.73
CA GLY A 520 -50.58 -51.12 12.29
C GLY A 520 -50.78 -51.30 13.80
N GLN A 521 -51.78 -50.66 14.39
CA GLN A 521 -52.03 -50.81 15.81
C GLN A 521 -52.88 -52.02 16.09
N THR A 522 -52.54 -52.76 17.13
CA THR A 522 -53.27 -53.93 17.58
C THR A 522 -54.38 -53.44 18.54
N VAL A 523 -55.64 -53.64 18.13
CA VAL A 523 -56.82 -53.38 18.91
C VAL A 523 -57.33 -54.69 19.53
N SER A 524 -57.45 -54.73 20.83
CA SER A 524 -58.08 -55.85 21.54
C SER A 524 -59.60 -55.73 21.45
N VAL A 525 -60.26 -56.84 21.12
CA VAL A 525 -61.73 -56.87 20.97
C VAL A 525 -62.34 -57.92 21.89
N LEU A 526 -63.37 -57.57 22.58
CA LEU A 526 -64.19 -58.49 23.40
C LEU A 526 -65.64 -58.32 23.00
N ALA A 527 -66.38 -59.45 23.01
CA ALA A 527 -67.85 -59.45 22.87
C ALA A 527 -68.44 -60.27 24.00
N ASP A 528 -69.65 -59.92 24.48
CA ASP A 528 -70.38 -60.61 25.47
C ASP A 528 -71.54 -61.44 24.88
N ASN A 529 -72.47 -61.94 25.71
CA ASN A 529 -73.67 -62.73 25.34
C ASN A 529 -73.30 -63.90 24.37
N GLY A 530 -72.12 -64.51 24.55
CA GLY A 530 -71.73 -65.67 23.75
C GLY A 530 -71.39 -65.36 22.29
N ALA A 531 -71.30 -64.15 21.93
CA ALA A 531 -70.82 -63.71 20.61
C ALA A 531 -69.32 -64.01 20.44
N THR A 532 -68.95 -64.38 19.24
CA THR A 532 -67.60 -64.67 18.89
C THR A 532 -67.01 -63.60 18.02
N VAL A 533 -65.82 -63.14 18.42
CA VAL A 533 -65.06 -62.10 17.74
C VAL A 533 -63.56 -62.50 17.71
N ALA A 534 -62.77 -62.03 16.73
CA ALA A 534 -61.32 -62.12 16.78
C ALA A 534 -60.82 -61.29 17.99
N PRO A 535 -60.01 -61.89 18.90
CA PRO A 535 -59.57 -61.18 20.13
C PRO A 535 -58.71 -59.98 19.88
N THR A 536 -58.06 -59.91 18.72
CA THR A 536 -57.24 -58.77 18.24
C THR A 536 -57.43 -58.55 16.76
N VAL A 537 -57.47 -57.27 16.37
CA VAL A 537 -57.48 -56.80 14.97
C VAL A 537 -56.41 -55.73 14.78
N ILE A 538 -55.89 -55.49 13.55
CA ILE A 538 -54.82 -54.57 13.24
C ILE A 538 -55.35 -53.46 12.31
N THR A 539 -55.08 -52.19 12.65
CA THR A 539 -55.53 -51.04 11.87
C THR A 539 -54.82 -50.91 10.55
N GLY A 540 -55.54 -50.56 9.50
CA GLY A 540 -55.02 -50.20 8.19
C GLY A 540 -54.31 -48.86 8.17
N GLN A 541 -53.82 -48.43 6.99
CA GLN A 541 -53.08 -47.17 6.84
C GLN A 541 -53.85 -45.91 7.21
N ASP A 542 -55.19 -45.96 7.12
CA ASP A 542 -56.08 -44.87 7.49
C ASP A 542 -56.45 -44.89 9.00
N GLY A 543 -55.83 -45.77 9.76
CA GLY A 543 -56.14 -45.97 11.20
C GLY A 543 -57.44 -46.70 11.46
N THR A 544 -58.12 -47.23 10.47
CA THR A 544 -59.40 -47.97 10.63
C THR A 544 -59.21 -49.48 10.59
N VAL A 545 -60.13 -50.20 11.24
CA VAL A 545 -60.20 -51.65 11.16
C VAL A 545 -61.64 -52.11 11.28
N GLU A 546 -62.00 -53.13 10.48
CA GLU A 546 -63.31 -53.80 10.57
C GLU A 546 -63.28 -54.95 11.59
N ILE A 547 -64.35 -55.04 12.38
CA ILE A 547 -64.55 -56.08 13.40
C ILE A 547 -65.77 -56.88 12.99
N SER A 548 -65.56 -58.14 12.74
CA SER A 548 -66.66 -59.13 12.43
C SER A 548 -67.03 -59.84 13.71
N VAL A 549 -68.34 -59.82 14.04
CA VAL A 549 -68.89 -60.47 15.23
C VAL A 549 -69.98 -61.45 14.80
N THR A 550 -69.89 -62.74 15.23
CA THR A 550 -70.96 -63.72 15.00
C THR A 550 -71.47 -64.27 16.27
N SER A 551 -72.73 -64.76 16.29
CA SER A 551 -73.34 -65.34 17.50
C SER A 551 -74.28 -66.44 17.12
N GLN A 552 -74.37 -67.42 18.01
CA GLN A 552 -75.47 -68.46 17.98
C GLN A 552 -76.58 -68.08 18.95
N THR A 553 -76.40 -66.97 19.79
CA THR A 553 -77.37 -66.54 20.73
C THR A 553 -78.00 -65.20 20.21
N ALA A 554 -79.33 -65.23 20.06
CA ALA A 554 -80.10 -64.05 19.69
C ALA A 554 -80.17 -63.06 20.87
N GLY A 555 -80.21 -61.75 20.53
CA GLY A 555 -80.19 -60.71 21.48
C GLY A 555 -79.06 -59.71 21.26
N ALA A 556 -78.94 -58.73 22.13
CA ALA A 556 -77.89 -57.75 22.06
C ALA A 556 -76.58 -58.30 22.62
N SER A 557 -75.47 -58.06 21.89
CA SER A 557 -74.15 -58.31 22.33
C SER A 557 -73.37 -57.01 22.36
N THR A 558 -72.74 -56.67 23.46
CA THR A 558 -71.86 -55.52 23.61
C THR A 558 -70.45 -55.87 23.09
N VAL A 559 -70.03 -55.21 22.05
CA VAL A 559 -68.70 -55.33 21.50
C VAL A 559 -67.83 -54.19 22.02
N THR A 560 -66.70 -54.50 22.66
CA THR A 560 -65.74 -53.56 23.23
C THR A 560 -64.44 -53.62 22.49
N ALA A 561 -64.02 -52.54 21.83
CA ALA A 561 -62.69 -52.35 21.26
C ALA A 561 -61.83 -51.56 22.23
N SER A 562 -60.58 -51.96 22.46
CA SER A 562 -59.66 -51.30 23.40
C SER A 562 -58.24 -51.31 22.89
N ILE A 563 -57.52 -50.18 23.19
CA ILE A 563 -56.09 -49.99 22.96
C ILE A 563 -55.51 -49.14 24.06
N ASN A 564 -54.37 -49.50 24.64
CA ASN A 564 -53.79 -48.87 25.81
C ASN A 564 -54.84 -48.70 26.94
N THR A 565 -55.17 -47.51 27.36
CA THR A 565 -56.18 -47.22 28.37
C THR A 565 -57.52 -46.75 27.76
N SER A 566 -57.61 -46.66 26.45
CA SER A 566 -58.81 -46.22 25.75
C SER A 566 -59.68 -47.40 25.34
N SER A 567 -60.97 -47.31 25.56
CA SER A 567 -61.93 -48.29 25.12
C SER A 567 -63.24 -47.64 24.69
N GLN A 568 -63.93 -48.26 23.75
CA GLN A 568 -65.31 -47.90 23.34
C GLN A 568 -66.10 -49.19 23.13
N SER A 569 -67.38 -49.11 23.48
CA SER A 569 -68.28 -50.21 23.32
C SER A 569 -69.52 -49.82 22.48
N ARG A 570 -70.01 -50.79 21.71
CA ARG A 570 -71.30 -50.69 20.96
C ARG A 570 -72.02 -51.99 21.01
N ASP A 571 -73.31 -51.88 21.07
CA ASP A 571 -74.22 -53.07 21.03
C ASP A 571 -74.53 -53.40 19.57
N VAL A 572 -74.52 -54.64 19.29
CA VAL A 572 -75.03 -55.26 18.04
C VAL A 572 -76.08 -56.29 18.38
N THR A 573 -77.13 -56.41 17.57
CA THR A 573 -78.23 -57.29 17.80
C THR A 573 -78.20 -58.48 16.85
N PHE A 574 -78.32 -59.65 17.41
CA PHE A 574 -78.48 -60.84 16.62
C PHE A 574 -79.99 -61.25 16.72
N ILE A 575 -80.58 -61.57 15.55
CA ILE A 575 -81.97 -62.01 15.45
C ILE A 575 -82.03 -63.55 15.34
N ALA A 576 -82.96 -64.19 16.02
CA ALA A 576 -83.21 -65.57 15.95
C ALA A 576 -83.54 -66.06 14.48
N ASP A 577 -83.05 -67.21 14.02
CA ASP A 577 -83.25 -67.62 12.66
C ASP A 577 -84.63 -68.30 12.48
N VAL A 578 -85.55 -67.50 11.96
CA VAL A 578 -86.89 -67.96 11.68
C VAL A 578 -86.94 -69.11 10.68
N ARG A 579 -85.96 -69.32 9.89
CA ARG A 579 -85.88 -70.35 8.85
C ARG A 579 -85.70 -71.70 9.48
N THR A 580 -85.06 -71.84 10.63
CA THR A 580 -84.76 -73.05 11.35
C THR A 580 -85.73 -73.28 12.51
N ALA A 581 -86.88 -72.59 12.51
CA ALA A 581 -87.91 -72.70 13.53
C ALA A 581 -88.28 -74.09 13.77
N GLN A 582 -88.23 -74.55 15.03
CA GLN A 582 -88.62 -75.87 15.48
C GLN A 582 -89.36 -75.86 16.80
N ILE A 583 -90.18 -76.84 17.06
CA ILE A 583 -90.81 -77.04 18.34
C ILE A 583 -89.71 -77.49 19.33
N ALA A 584 -89.36 -76.70 20.25
CA ALA A 584 -88.36 -76.95 21.30
C ALA A 584 -88.98 -77.65 22.51
N ASP A 585 -90.21 -77.30 22.80
CA ASP A 585 -90.95 -77.96 23.90
C ASP A 585 -92.46 -77.87 23.67
N LEU A 586 -93.17 -78.87 24.15
CA LEU A 586 -94.61 -78.94 24.20
C LEU A 586 -95.01 -79.47 25.56
N GLU A 587 -95.61 -78.69 26.41
CA GLU A 587 -95.93 -79.04 27.76
C GLU A 587 -97.49 -78.93 27.99
N VAL A 588 -98.09 -79.89 28.69
CA VAL A 588 -99.47 -79.76 29.12
C VAL A 588 -99.49 -78.95 30.43
N THR A 589 -100.02 -77.77 30.37
CA THR A 589 -100.04 -76.86 31.53
C THR A 589 -101.30 -76.99 32.36
N ARG A 590 -102.47 -77.51 31.74
CA ARG A 590 -103.69 -77.82 32.43
C ARG A 590 -104.35 -79.02 31.76
N ASP A 591 -104.75 -80.05 32.60
CA ASP A 591 -105.32 -81.26 32.09
C ASP A 591 -106.59 -81.59 32.93
N ASN A 592 -107.34 -82.65 32.51
CA ASN A 592 -108.56 -83.16 33.20
C ASN A 592 -109.73 -82.16 33.28
N SER A 593 -109.88 -81.32 32.34
CA SER A 593 -111.03 -80.46 32.20
C SER A 593 -112.28 -81.24 31.86
N VAL A 594 -113.50 -80.82 32.32
CA VAL A 594 -114.74 -81.48 31.99
C VAL A 594 -115.00 -81.37 30.47
N ALA A 595 -115.41 -82.56 29.87
CA ALA A 595 -115.71 -82.61 28.45
C ALA A 595 -117.10 -82.05 28.13
N ASP A 596 -117.35 -80.81 28.37
CA ASP A 596 -118.56 -80.04 28.11
C ASP A 596 -118.51 -79.14 26.88
N GLY A 597 -117.39 -79.15 26.18
CA GLY A 597 -117.09 -78.32 25.00
C GLY A 597 -116.74 -76.89 25.32
N ALA A 598 -116.75 -76.50 26.67
CA ALA A 598 -116.47 -75.15 27.10
C ALA A 598 -115.24 -75.01 28.04
N MET A 599 -115.01 -76.04 28.87
CA MET A 599 -113.87 -76.06 29.76
C MET A 599 -112.65 -76.54 29.02
N GLU A 600 -111.52 -75.78 29.12
CA GLU A 600 -110.31 -75.98 28.33
C GLU A 600 -109.26 -76.75 29.13
N ASN A 601 -108.59 -77.74 28.45
CA ASN A 601 -107.21 -78.15 28.73
C ASN A 601 -106.26 -77.13 28.02
N THR A 602 -105.13 -76.85 28.59
CA THR A 602 -104.15 -75.99 27.97
C THR A 602 -102.78 -76.67 27.81
N LEU A 603 -102.16 -76.44 26.65
CA LEU A 603 -100.80 -76.87 26.35
C LEU A 603 -100.01 -75.56 26.13
N ARG A 604 -98.75 -75.57 26.44
CA ARG A 604 -97.81 -74.52 26.11
C ARG A 604 -96.78 -75.09 25.14
N VAL A 605 -96.63 -74.44 23.98
CA VAL A 605 -95.59 -74.81 23.00
C VAL A 605 -94.48 -73.71 23.05
N LYS A 606 -93.26 -74.12 23.01
CA LYS A 606 -92.12 -73.31 22.84
C LYS A 606 -91.48 -73.55 21.47
N VAL A 607 -91.33 -72.41 20.72
CA VAL A 607 -90.66 -72.47 19.39
C VAL A 607 -89.31 -71.78 19.50
N THR A 608 -88.28 -72.39 19.11
CA THR A 608 -86.92 -71.88 18.99
C THR A 608 -86.36 -72.10 17.59
N ASP A 609 -85.28 -71.36 17.32
CA ASP A 609 -84.47 -71.77 16.18
C ASP A 609 -83.60 -73.03 16.49
N ALA A 610 -82.67 -73.39 15.57
CA ALA A 610 -81.80 -74.54 15.74
C ALA A 610 -80.80 -74.42 16.90
N PHE A 611 -80.51 -73.16 17.39
CA PHE A 611 -79.60 -72.87 18.50
C PHE A 611 -80.26 -72.61 19.81
N GLY A 612 -81.65 -72.74 19.82
CA GLY A 612 -82.44 -72.56 21.04
C GLY A 612 -82.93 -71.16 21.34
N ASN A 613 -82.73 -70.25 20.40
CA ASN A 613 -83.22 -68.88 20.57
C ASN A 613 -84.77 -68.87 20.39
N ALA A 614 -85.42 -68.14 21.26
CA ALA A 614 -86.89 -67.99 21.24
C ALA A 614 -87.30 -67.32 19.94
N LEU A 615 -88.33 -67.79 19.32
CA LEU A 615 -88.86 -67.25 18.08
C LEU A 615 -90.24 -66.66 18.32
N ALA A 616 -90.30 -65.34 18.38
CA ALA A 616 -91.55 -64.60 18.48
C ALA A 616 -92.29 -64.51 17.12
N GLY A 617 -93.58 -64.34 17.16
CA GLY A 617 -94.38 -64.10 15.95
C GLY A 617 -94.49 -65.31 14.99
N GLN A 618 -94.07 -66.50 15.39
CA GLN A 618 -94.11 -67.63 14.54
C GLN A 618 -95.48 -68.30 14.52
N THR A 619 -95.99 -68.65 13.38
CA THR A 619 -97.29 -69.35 13.23
C THR A 619 -97.05 -70.85 13.41
N VAL A 620 -97.65 -71.39 14.49
CA VAL A 620 -97.64 -72.81 14.80
C VAL A 620 -98.93 -73.42 14.33
N SER A 621 -98.89 -74.44 13.53
CA SER A 621 -100.11 -75.21 13.09
C SER A 621 -100.44 -76.30 14.08
N MET A 622 -101.79 -76.52 14.33
CA MET A 622 -102.24 -77.52 15.33
C MET A 622 -103.31 -78.36 14.80
N MET A 623 -103.29 -79.62 15.24
CA MET A 623 -104.39 -80.56 15.06
C MET A 623 -104.68 -81.36 16.36
N ALA A 624 -105.94 -81.60 16.66
CA ALA A 624 -106.33 -82.39 17.78
C ALA A 624 -107.14 -83.56 17.36
N GLY A 625 -106.88 -84.74 17.99
CA GLY A 625 -107.60 -86.00 17.77
C GLY A 625 -108.79 -86.16 18.63
N ASN A 626 -109.49 -87.33 18.58
CA ASN A 626 -110.58 -87.77 19.40
C ASN A 626 -111.71 -86.73 19.54
N GLY A 627 -112.01 -85.96 18.48
CA GLY A 627 -113.09 -85.02 18.47
C GLY A 627 -112.86 -83.74 19.37
N ALA A 628 -111.59 -83.52 19.81
CA ALA A 628 -111.20 -82.27 20.49
C ALA A 628 -111.09 -81.13 19.48
N THR A 629 -111.38 -79.95 19.93
CA THR A 629 -111.29 -78.66 19.14
C THR A 629 -110.11 -77.83 19.62
N VAL A 630 -109.37 -77.45 18.70
CA VAL A 630 -108.19 -76.52 18.87
C VAL A 630 -108.21 -75.45 17.76
N ALA A 631 -107.70 -74.29 17.99
CA ALA A 631 -107.49 -73.35 16.91
C ALA A 631 -106.49 -73.96 15.89
N PRO A 632 -106.72 -73.79 14.59
CA PRO A 632 -105.83 -74.46 13.60
C PRO A 632 -104.42 -73.86 13.59
N THR A 633 -104.27 -72.57 14.05
CA THR A 633 -102.99 -71.93 14.20
C THR A 633 -102.91 -70.98 15.40
N VAL A 634 -101.76 -70.86 16.03
CA VAL A 634 -101.48 -69.84 17.07
C VAL A 634 -100.14 -69.13 16.74
N ILE A 635 -99.95 -68.02 17.32
CA ILE A 635 -98.70 -67.19 17.08
C ILE A 635 -97.96 -67.07 18.43
N THR A 636 -96.61 -67.38 18.35
CA THR A 636 -95.79 -67.30 19.58
C THR A 636 -95.55 -65.90 20.08
N GLY A 637 -95.54 -65.76 21.37
CA GLY A 637 -95.20 -64.52 22.09
C GLY A 637 -93.74 -64.18 22.04
N PRO A 638 -93.32 -63.06 22.65
CA PRO A 638 -91.91 -62.58 22.62
C PRO A 638 -90.86 -63.56 23.16
N ASP A 639 -91.29 -64.47 24.03
CA ASP A 639 -90.46 -65.48 24.66
C ASP A 639 -90.50 -66.82 23.87
N GLY A 640 -91.05 -66.81 22.63
CA GLY A 640 -91.23 -67.98 21.79
C GLY A 640 -92.24 -68.98 22.23
N THR A 641 -93.03 -68.69 23.29
CA THR A 641 -94.06 -69.57 23.81
C THR A 641 -95.44 -69.04 23.39
N VAL A 642 -96.40 -70.05 23.36
CA VAL A 642 -97.80 -69.73 23.21
C VAL A 642 -98.62 -70.78 23.88
N GLU A 643 -99.72 -70.38 24.60
CA GLU A 643 -100.67 -71.30 25.15
C GLU A 643 -101.75 -71.71 24.13
N ILE A 644 -102.12 -72.98 24.19
CA ILE A 644 -103.03 -73.66 23.26
C ILE A 644 -104.19 -74.14 24.06
N PRO A 645 -105.36 -73.45 24.04
CA PRO A 645 -106.56 -73.99 24.62
C PRO A 645 -107.16 -75.07 23.77
N VAL A 646 -107.52 -76.20 24.43
CA VAL A 646 -108.16 -77.41 23.78
C VAL A 646 -109.43 -77.71 24.49
N THR A 647 -110.60 -77.76 23.83
CA THR A 647 -111.90 -78.13 24.36
C THR A 647 -112.33 -79.46 23.74
N SER A 648 -113.20 -80.22 24.42
CA SER A 648 -113.78 -81.42 23.92
C SER A 648 -115.20 -81.64 24.47
N GLN A 649 -116.05 -82.30 23.67
CA GLN A 649 -117.31 -82.78 24.11
C GLN A 649 -117.32 -84.32 24.35
N THR A 650 -116.10 -84.92 24.06
CA THR A 650 -115.88 -86.35 24.21
C THR A 650 -114.85 -86.60 25.32
N ALA A 651 -115.27 -87.31 26.36
CA ALA A 651 -114.35 -87.73 27.41
C ALA A 651 -113.33 -88.77 26.89
N GLY A 652 -112.09 -88.63 27.39
CA GLY A 652 -110.97 -89.46 27.04
C GLY A 652 -109.74 -88.72 26.66
N THR A 653 -108.71 -89.40 26.25
CA THR A 653 -107.41 -88.80 25.86
C THR A 653 -107.48 -88.28 24.42
N SER A 654 -107.05 -87.04 24.19
CA SER A 654 -106.90 -86.41 22.88
C SER A 654 -105.42 -86.14 22.61
N ALA A 655 -104.94 -86.64 21.52
CA ALA A 655 -103.61 -86.29 21.06
C ALA A 655 -103.69 -84.94 20.36
N VAL A 656 -102.85 -83.91 20.83
CA VAL A 656 -102.65 -82.62 20.17
C VAL A 656 -101.30 -82.68 19.50
N THR A 657 -101.29 -82.43 18.23
CA THR A 657 -100.08 -82.36 17.43
C THR A 657 -99.86 -80.90 17.05
N VAL A 658 -98.65 -80.33 17.31
CA VAL A 658 -98.23 -79.05 16.92
C VAL A 658 -97.15 -79.13 15.88
N SER A 659 -97.11 -78.25 14.89
CA SER A 659 -96.10 -78.25 13.85
C SER A 659 -95.72 -76.87 13.37
N ILE A 660 -94.44 -76.69 13.09
CA ILE A 660 -93.87 -75.49 12.48
C ILE A 660 -92.77 -76.00 11.50
N ASN A 661 -92.73 -75.45 10.28
CA ASN A 661 -91.78 -75.91 9.25
C ASN A 661 -91.83 -77.47 9.16
N ASN A 662 -90.71 -78.13 9.35
CA ASN A 662 -90.63 -79.62 9.36
C ASN A 662 -90.58 -80.26 10.78
N SER A 663 -90.73 -79.40 11.80
CA SER A 663 -90.76 -79.82 13.20
C SER A 663 -92.21 -80.09 13.68
N THR A 664 -92.36 -81.17 14.31
CA THR A 664 -93.64 -81.56 14.86
C THR A 664 -93.46 -82.08 16.26
#